data_761d999abe9c5660febda97d66cd17de
#
_entry.id   761d999abe9c5660febda97d66cd17de
#
_cell.length_a   1.000
_cell.length_b   1.000
_cell.length_c   1.000
_cell.angle_alpha   90.00
_cell.angle_beta   90.00
_cell.angle_gamma   90.00
#
_symmetry.space_group_name_H-M   'P 1'
#
loop_
_entity.id
_entity.type
_entity.pdbx_description
1 polymer ?
#
loop_
_entity_poly.entity_id
_entity_poly.type
_entity_poly.pdbx_seq_one_letter_code
_entity_poly.pdbx_strand_id
1 'polypeptide(L)'
;MKRHHHSVFPRAPRTAPCRACASAVAIASLLGLPRVALADDALPSKSTTDAAPAGAAGSAKLAGSGGAAQALPAISVGAARAAADAGNLSKPAGTGSRLGLSSLDTPASVETLDGERIRERGDTSVLDAVTRAAGFAANAAPGNGGTSVSVRGFSGPESITTLYDGTRMLVGAGTVTFPVDTWSVERIEVLRGPASVLYGEGGLGGVINVVPKAPRRERETSLLVGAGSYGQKRVALDTTGALGPMLSYRFHVNDDRQNGWVPRGESHLSSVGGALKLDVNPSLSFTLDYDFARQKPMAYFGVPVIDGVLDPAMARQNYNVGDASIAYYDRWARLNTTWRAAPGITVRNQFYGMLTDRHWRDSESYALQGDGSVLRSDYIEIRHHERQVGDRLDTTFDGHLLGRQNRLVVGAEFNDVSFVDTSNTPFDGQSVVPAFGFDPGSFSSPDATVPVFRTHTRQAGVFAEDRIELSDRLSWISGLRYDYIDYQRDTFATPSSPASSFSKTFAHTSWRTGLVFSLTPDISLYGQYTTGTDGVGSLITLSKSSSAFNLSTGDQWEAGFKQAFAGGRGAWTLAFYQIVKRNLLSVDPQNPGQTIQVGKQSSRGVEWTGAFRLGHGISIDANAAFLRARYDDFNESVDGASVSRAGKVPINIPQQTANLWLDWAFAPGWRAGAGLRYVGRSYGDTANTVPLASYTLLDASASWRATKDLTLSLYLHNLTNRVYVETSQNSGSEWLLGAPRSGGVTATLKF
;
A
#
# COMPACT_ATOMS: atom_id res chain seq x y z
N MET A 1 -43.64 46.88 -32.82
CA MET A 1 -42.53 47.54 -33.55
C MET A 1 -41.20 46.91 -33.12
N LYS A 2 -40.49 46.40 -34.11
CA LYS A 2 -39.21 45.66 -34.02
C LYS A 2 -38.07 46.53 -33.51
N ARG A 3 -37.15 45.96 -32.73
CA ARG A 3 -35.68 46.13 -32.97
C ARG A 3 -34.92 44.98 -32.30
N HIS A 4 -34.20 44.24 -33.18
CA HIS A 4 -33.18 43.27 -32.83
C HIS A 4 -31.88 43.97 -32.39
N HIS A 5 -31.24 43.47 -31.32
CA HIS A 5 -29.83 43.70 -31.08
C HIS A 5 -29.07 42.35 -31.10
N HIS A 6 -28.24 42.18 -32.13
CA HIS A 6 -27.20 41.15 -32.19
C HIS A 6 -26.03 41.59 -31.28
N SER A 7 -25.66 40.80 -30.32
CA SER A 7 -24.39 40.91 -29.62
C SER A 7 -23.44 39.84 -30.12
N VAL A 8 -22.35 40.29 -30.76
CA VAL A 8 -21.24 39.51 -31.24
C VAL A 8 -20.32 39.18 -30.05
N PHE A 9 -20.12 37.91 -29.74
CA PHE A 9 -19.08 37.49 -28.82
C PHE A 9 -17.77 37.23 -29.57
N PRO A 10 -16.61 37.68 -29.05
CA PRO A 10 -15.33 37.44 -29.68
C PRO A 10 -14.88 35.99 -29.43
N ARG A 11 -14.40 35.30 -30.47
CA ARG A 11 -13.77 33.99 -30.43
C ARG A 11 -12.44 34.09 -29.68
N ALA A 12 -12.26 33.25 -28.66
CA ALA A 12 -10.98 33.01 -28.00
C ALA A 12 -9.95 32.34 -28.92
N PRO A 13 -8.66 32.63 -28.78
CA PRO A 13 -7.62 32.10 -29.67
C PRO A 13 -7.39 30.60 -29.38
N ARG A 14 -7.24 29.84 -30.48
CA ARG A 14 -6.81 28.42 -30.42
C ARG A 14 -5.37 28.36 -29.94
N THR A 15 -5.13 27.77 -28.79
CA THR A 15 -3.79 27.42 -28.30
C THR A 15 -3.24 26.25 -29.12
N ALA A 16 -2.02 26.40 -29.61
CA ALA A 16 -1.28 25.35 -30.31
C ALA A 16 -0.92 24.19 -29.37
N PRO A 17 -0.87 22.93 -29.86
CA PRO A 17 -0.53 21.78 -29.01
C PRO A 17 0.95 21.84 -28.60
N CYS A 18 1.18 21.69 -27.33
CA CYS A 18 2.51 21.63 -26.73
C CYS A 18 3.25 20.37 -27.23
N ARG A 19 4.45 20.53 -27.79
CA ARG A 19 5.30 19.43 -28.30
C ARG A 19 5.75 18.39 -27.28
N ALA A 20 5.43 18.57 -25.99
CA ALA A 20 5.71 17.60 -24.93
C ALA A 20 4.79 16.37 -24.96
N CYS A 21 3.68 16.38 -25.71
CA CYS A 21 2.75 15.24 -25.81
C CYS A 21 3.22 14.10 -26.74
N ALA A 22 4.29 14.28 -27.51
CA ALA A 22 4.73 13.26 -28.48
C ALA A 22 5.42 12.04 -27.85
N SER A 23 5.99 12.18 -26.65
CA SER A 23 6.64 11.06 -25.95
C SER A 23 5.65 10.14 -25.22
N ALA A 24 4.46 10.62 -24.90
CA ALA A 24 3.42 9.86 -24.19
C ALA A 24 2.75 8.77 -25.06
N VAL A 25 2.79 8.92 -26.38
CA VAL A 25 2.13 8.00 -27.33
C VAL A 25 2.87 6.67 -27.47
N ALA A 26 4.19 6.66 -27.31
CA ALA A 26 5.01 5.45 -27.53
C ALA A 26 4.84 4.37 -26.43
N ILE A 27 4.58 4.76 -25.18
CA ILE A 27 4.37 3.77 -24.07
C ILE A 27 2.91 3.32 -23.97
N ALA A 28 1.95 4.15 -24.40
CA ALA A 28 0.56 3.73 -24.52
C ALA A 28 0.39 2.57 -25.54
N SER A 29 1.30 2.48 -26.52
CA SER A 29 1.34 1.40 -27.52
C SER A 29 1.90 0.08 -26.95
N LEU A 30 2.74 0.14 -25.93
CA LEU A 30 3.26 -1.05 -25.22
C LEU A 30 2.21 -1.70 -24.30
N LEU A 31 1.20 -0.96 -23.87
CA LEU A 31 0.10 -1.47 -23.04
C LEU A 31 -1.01 -2.12 -23.88
N GLY A 32 -0.94 -2.01 -25.21
CA GLY A 32 -1.94 -2.49 -26.19
C GLY A 32 -1.63 -3.83 -26.85
N LEU A 33 -0.83 -4.73 -26.25
CA LEU A 33 -0.59 -6.06 -26.81
C LEU A 33 -1.86 -6.92 -26.81
N PRO A 34 -2.11 -7.71 -27.90
CA PRO A 34 -3.36 -8.42 -28.11
C PRO A 34 -3.58 -9.50 -27.09
N ARG A 35 -4.86 -9.75 -26.77
CA ARG A 35 -5.33 -10.87 -25.97
C ARG A 35 -4.83 -12.18 -26.61
N VAL A 36 -3.86 -12.83 -25.99
CA VAL A 36 -3.53 -14.21 -26.29
C VAL A 36 -4.59 -15.07 -25.60
N ALA A 37 -5.50 -15.61 -26.38
CA ALA A 37 -6.39 -16.67 -25.94
C ALA A 37 -5.53 -17.93 -25.70
N LEU A 38 -5.43 -18.38 -24.45
CA LEU A 38 -4.89 -19.70 -24.14
C LEU A 38 -6.01 -20.71 -24.44
N ALA A 39 -5.88 -21.39 -25.57
CA ALA A 39 -6.61 -22.60 -25.82
C ALA A 39 -5.86 -23.76 -25.16
N ASP A 40 -6.59 -24.56 -24.37
CA ASP A 40 -6.17 -25.90 -23.96
C ASP A 40 -6.10 -26.79 -25.23
N ASP A 41 -4.93 -27.36 -25.51
CA ASP A 41 -4.90 -28.66 -26.15
C ASP A 41 -3.54 -29.38 -26.03
N ALA A 42 -3.65 -30.67 -26.05
CA ALA A 42 -2.78 -31.72 -25.63
C ALA A 42 -1.44 -31.87 -26.40
N LEU A 43 -0.48 -32.48 -25.67
CA LEU A 43 0.78 -33.03 -26.19
C LEU A 43 0.55 -34.17 -27.25
N PRO A 44 1.52 -34.37 -28.16
CA PRO A 44 2.19 -35.65 -28.12
C PRO A 44 3.72 -35.60 -28.23
N SER A 45 4.29 -36.59 -27.59
CA SER A 45 5.70 -36.98 -27.55
C SER A 45 6.28 -37.43 -28.90
N LYS A 46 7.57 -37.20 -29.16
CA LYS A 46 8.51 -38.24 -29.62
C LYS A 46 9.96 -37.77 -29.65
N SER A 47 10.77 -38.68 -29.18
CA SER A 47 12.21 -38.86 -29.13
C SER A 47 12.99 -38.75 -30.44
N THR A 48 14.29 -38.39 -30.38
CA THR A 48 15.48 -39.27 -30.67
C THR A 48 16.78 -38.44 -30.65
N THR A 49 17.71 -38.83 -29.82
CA THR A 49 19.13 -39.24 -30.00
C THR A 49 19.96 -38.53 -31.09
N ASP A 50 21.16 -37.95 -30.80
CA ASP A 50 22.45 -38.61 -30.70
C ASP A 50 23.64 -37.64 -30.61
N ALA A 51 24.63 -38.06 -29.80
CA ALA A 51 26.08 -38.07 -29.97
C ALA A 51 26.92 -36.77 -29.88
N ALA A 52 27.77 -36.76 -28.86
CA ALA A 52 29.03 -36.03 -28.78
C ALA A 52 30.12 -36.66 -29.72
N PRO A 53 31.25 -35.99 -29.96
CA PRO A 53 32.40 -36.35 -29.14
C PRO A 53 33.41 -35.22 -28.75
N ALA A 54 34.31 -35.67 -27.89
CA ALA A 54 35.37 -35.00 -27.18
C ALA A 54 36.61 -34.61 -28.03
N GLY A 55 37.44 -33.73 -27.44
CA GLY A 55 38.84 -33.48 -27.85
C GLY A 55 39.50 -32.41 -27.00
N ALA A 56 40.27 -32.66 -26.27
CA ALA A 56 41.49 -32.85 -25.55
C ALA A 56 42.48 -31.65 -25.67
N ALA A 57 42.95 -31.19 -24.52
CA ALA A 57 44.29 -30.86 -24.05
C ALA A 57 45.15 -29.76 -24.72
N GLY A 58 45.72 -28.91 -23.85
CA GLY A 58 46.85 -28.05 -24.16
C GLY A 58 47.35 -27.25 -22.97
N SER A 59 48.23 -27.82 -22.16
CA SER A 59 48.95 -27.17 -21.07
C SER A 59 50.05 -26.21 -21.61
N ALA A 60 50.17 -25.03 -21.02
CA ALA A 60 51.46 -24.31 -21.03
C ALA A 60 51.70 -23.65 -19.69
N LYS A 61 52.70 -24.12 -18.98
CA LYS A 61 53.36 -23.53 -17.85
C LYS A 61 54.26 -22.40 -18.32
N LEU A 62 54.18 -21.24 -17.64
CA LEU A 62 55.35 -20.35 -17.51
C LEU A 62 55.41 -19.83 -16.07
N ALA A 63 56.59 -20.07 -15.47
CA ALA A 63 56.96 -19.67 -14.13
C ALA A 63 57.55 -18.27 -14.13
N GLY A 64 57.43 -17.57 -13.01
CA GLY A 64 58.35 -16.48 -12.70
C GLY A 64 57.86 -15.48 -11.68
N SER A 65 58.49 -15.59 -10.52
CA SER A 65 58.88 -14.59 -9.53
C SER A 65 57.86 -13.96 -8.57
N GLY A 66 58.20 -14.15 -7.33
CA GLY A 66 57.60 -13.82 -6.07
C GLY A 66 57.33 -12.34 -5.77
N GLY A 67 56.24 -12.18 -5.08
CA GLY A 67 55.89 -11.06 -4.24
C GLY A 67 54.84 -11.56 -3.27
N ALA A 68 55.22 -11.61 -1.98
CA ALA A 68 54.31 -12.06 -0.93
C ALA A 68 53.11 -11.12 -0.83
N ALA A 69 52.01 -11.50 -1.43
CA ALA A 69 50.72 -10.88 -1.19
C ALA A 69 50.19 -11.39 0.16
N GLN A 70 50.19 -10.49 1.15
CA GLN A 70 49.46 -10.71 2.39
C GLN A 70 48.03 -11.03 2.08
N ALA A 71 47.60 -12.27 2.34
CA ALA A 71 46.24 -12.69 2.25
C ALA A 71 45.42 -11.90 3.28
N LEU A 72 44.64 -10.95 2.82
CA LEU A 72 43.58 -10.33 3.64
C LEU A 72 42.62 -11.43 4.07
N PRO A 73 42.19 -11.44 5.35
CA PRO A 73 41.24 -12.45 5.81
C PRO A 73 39.97 -12.39 4.97
N ALA A 74 39.54 -13.55 4.50
CA ALA A 74 38.25 -13.70 3.79
C ALA A 74 37.12 -13.25 4.71
N ILE A 75 36.68 -12.02 4.52
CA ILE A 75 35.47 -11.50 5.17
C ILE A 75 34.30 -12.30 4.63
N SER A 76 33.68 -13.10 5.48
CA SER A 76 32.47 -13.82 5.13
C SER A 76 31.33 -12.78 4.89
N VAL A 77 31.10 -12.45 3.64
CA VAL A 77 30.10 -11.45 3.19
C VAL A 77 28.69 -11.75 3.69
N GLY A 78 28.38 -12.99 4.07
CA GLY A 78 27.10 -13.39 4.66
C GLY A 78 26.88 -12.92 6.11
N ALA A 79 27.94 -12.83 6.94
CA ALA A 79 27.81 -12.38 8.33
C ALA A 79 27.91 -10.85 8.46
N ALA A 80 28.64 -10.19 7.56
CA ALA A 80 28.79 -8.73 7.55
C ALA A 80 27.52 -8.01 7.07
N ARG A 81 26.72 -8.60 6.18
CA ARG A 81 25.42 -8.06 5.76
C ARG A 81 24.37 -8.07 6.87
N ALA A 82 24.47 -9.00 7.81
CA ALA A 82 23.55 -9.09 8.96
C ALA A 82 23.89 -8.10 10.09
N ALA A 83 25.04 -7.44 10.05
CA ALA A 83 25.51 -6.55 11.12
C ALA A 83 25.09 -5.08 10.93
N ALA A 84 24.55 -4.72 9.76
CA ALA A 84 24.23 -3.34 9.45
C ALA A 84 22.84 -2.97 9.97
N ASP A 85 22.80 -2.01 10.91
CA ASP A 85 21.70 -1.12 11.25
C ASP A 85 20.37 -1.79 11.65
N ALA A 86 20.29 -2.26 12.89
CA ALA A 86 19.02 -2.62 13.49
C ALA A 86 18.10 -1.38 13.47
N GLY A 87 16.93 -1.50 12.82
CA GLY A 87 15.96 -0.40 12.70
C GLY A 87 16.18 0.56 11.54
N ASN A 88 17.23 0.39 10.74
CA ASN A 88 17.47 1.14 9.49
C ASN A 88 17.47 2.69 9.62
N LEU A 89 17.75 3.25 10.80
CA LEU A 89 17.65 4.70 11.02
C LEU A 89 18.70 5.50 10.24
N SER A 90 19.88 4.93 9.96
CA SER A 90 20.94 5.57 9.19
C SER A 90 20.76 5.45 7.67
N LYS A 91 19.82 4.61 7.21
CA LYS A 91 19.54 4.43 5.78
C LYS A 91 18.58 5.50 5.25
N PRO A 92 18.76 5.96 4.01
CA PRO A 92 17.79 6.83 3.37
C PRO A 92 16.42 6.15 3.28
N ALA A 93 15.37 6.90 3.66
CA ALA A 93 13.98 6.51 3.50
C ALA A 93 13.30 7.55 2.61
N GLY A 94 13.04 7.17 1.34
CA GLY A 94 12.53 8.10 0.32
C GLY A 94 11.10 8.58 0.59
N THR A 95 10.37 7.86 1.46
CA THR A 95 8.97 8.16 1.75
C THR A 95 8.78 9.37 2.67
N GLY A 96 9.73 9.63 3.57
CA GLY A 96 9.64 10.76 4.51
C GLY A 96 10.19 12.09 3.98
N SER A 97 11.00 12.05 2.91
CA SER A 97 11.62 13.22 2.30
C SER A 97 12.15 12.90 0.91
N ARG A 98 12.02 13.82 -0.03
CA ARG A 98 12.61 13.71 -1.37
C ARG A 98 14.09 14.13 -1.41
N LEU A 99 14.61 14.63 -0.29
CA LEU A 99 16.01 15.05 -0.14
C LEU A 99 17.00 13.87 0.04
N GLY A 100 16.48 12.61 0.07
CA GLY A 100 17.32 11.43 0.28
C GLY A 100 17.92 11.36 1.70
N LEU A 101 17.23 11.91 2.68
CA LEU A 101 17.65 11.92 4.08
C LEU A 101 17.55 10.53 4.71
N SER A 102 18.40 10.27 5.68
CA SER A 102 18.23 9.14 6.58
C SER A 102 17.00 9.33 7.46
N SER A 103 16.50 8.24 8.05
CA SER A 103 15.42 8.38 9.04
C SER A 103 15.84 9.23 10.24
N LEU A 104 17.13 9.20 10.66
CA LEU A 104 17.67 10.07 11.73
C LEU A 104 17.57 11.55 11.39
N ASP A 105 17.81 11.90 10.12
CA ASP A 105 17.82 13.30 9.64
C ASP A 105 16.45 13.81 9.18
N THR A 106 15.44 12.95 9.18
CA THR A 106 14.09 13.31 8.74
C THR A 106 13.23 13.73 9.94
N PRO A 107 12.60 14.93 9.96
CA PRO A 107 11.75 15.37 11.06
C PRO A 107 10.34 14.75 11.01
N ALA A 108 10.25 13.42 10.85
CA ALA A 108 8.99 12.68 10.74
C ALA A 108 9.15 11.25 11.24
N SER A 109 8.04 10.62 11.63
CA SER A 109 7.97 9.21 11.97
C SER A 109 7.98 8.35 10.70
N VAL A 110 9.13 7.81 10.33
CA VAL A 110 9.31 6.88 9.21
C VAL A 110 9.81 5.54 9.75
N GLU A 111 9.16 4.45 9.32
CA GLU A 111 9.56 3.08 9.66
C GLU A 111 9.78 2.29 8.38
N THR A 112 10.81 1.46 8.34
CA THR A 112 11.14 0.60 7.21
C THR A 112 11.01 -0.86 7.62
N LEU A 113 10.13 -1.58 6.95
CA LEU A 113 9.94 -3.02 7.07
C LEU A 113 10.77 -3.71 5.99
N ASP A 114 11.79 -4.43 6.39
CA ASP A 114 12.70 -5.12 5.48
C ASP A 114 12.03 -6.34 4.84
N GLY A 115 12.15 -6.52 3.52
CA GLY A 115 11.48 -7.57 2.78
C GLY A 115 11.97 -8.99 3.14
N GLU A 116 13.23 -9.17 3.56
CA GLU A 116 13.73 -10.46 4.03
C GLU A 116 13.07 -10.83 5.37
N ARG A 117 12.97 -9.87 6.30
CA ARG A 117 12.27 -10.08 7.59
C ARG A 117 10.78 -10.35 7.42
N ILE A 118 10.11 -9.66 6.49
CA ILE A 118 8.71 -9.93 6.14
C ILE A 118 8.55 -11.41 5.75
N ARG A 119 9.42 -11.91 4.86
CA ARG A 119 9.37 -13.31 4.41
C ARG A 119 9.77 -14.31 5.50
N GLU A 120 10.74 -13.99 6.37
CA GLU A 120 11.13 -14.83 7.53
C GLU A 120 9.97 -15.03 8.53
N ARG A 121 9.08 -14.05 8.65
CA ARG A 121 7.88 -14.10 9.49
C ARG A 121 6.72 -14.86 8.85
N GLY A 122 6.80 -15.15 7.54
CA GLY A 122 5.74 -15.78 6.77
C GLY A 122 4.63 -14.81 6.34
N ASP A 123 4.85 -13.50 6.40
CA ASP A 123 3.89 -12.50 5.93
C ASP A 123 3.90 -12.51 4.40
N THR A 124 2.86 -13.06 3.78
CA THR A 124 2.78 -13.23 2.33
C THR A 124 2.10 -12.08 1.62
N SER A 125 1.33 -11.27 2.35
CA SER A 125 0.67 -10.07 1.81
C SER A 125 1.30 -8.77 2.34
N VAL A 126 1.17 -7.70 1.56
CA VAL A 126 1.57 -6.35 1.99
C VAL A 126 0.76 -5.89 3.20
N LEU A 127 -0.53 -6.25 3.26
CA LEU A 127 -1.39 -5.94 4.41
C LEU A 127 -0.86 -6.55 5.71
N ASP A 128 -0.52 -7.86 5.69
CA ASP A 128 0.04 -8.54 6.88
C ASP A 128 1.32 -7.85 7.35
N ALA A 129 2.21 -7.52 6.41
CA ALA A 129 3.47 -6.86 6.72
C ALA A 129 3.24 -5.46 7.34
N VAL A 130 2.34 -4.64 6.76
CA VAL A 130 2.07 -3.27 7.22
C VAL A 130 1.42 -3.25 8.59
N THR A 131 0.55 -4.23 8.91
CA THR A 131 -0.08 -4.32 10.25
C THR A 131 0.92 -4.65 11.38
N ARG A 132 2.17 -4.98 11.02
CA ARG A 132 3.27 -5.09 12.01
C ARG A 132 4.01 -3.78 12.25
N ALA A 133 3.70 -2.71 11.51
CA ALA A 133 4.23 -1.38 11.81
C ALA A 133 3.45 -0.72 12.96
N ALA A 134 4.12 0.19 13.68
CA ALA A 134 3.53 0.85 14.83
C ALA A 134 2.28 1.66 14.45
N GLY A 135 1.17 1.44 15.14
CA GLY A 135 -0.07 2.18 14.97
C GLY A 135 -0.94 1.73 13.80
N PHE A 136 -0.49 0.76 12.98
CA PHE A 136 -1.29 0.21 11.89
C PHE A 136 -2.18 -0.94 12.35
N ALA A 137 -3.41 -0.97 11.87
CA ALA A 137 -4.34 -2.08 12.04
C ALA A 137 -5.10 -2.34 10.73
N ALA A 138 -5.47 -3.59 10.47
CA ALA A 138 -6.28 -3.95 9.32
C ALA A 138 -7.68 -3.33 9.42
N ASN A 139 -8.18 -2.87 8.30
CA ASN A 139 -9.55 -2.42 8.08
C ASN A 139 -10.01 -2.89 6.68
N ALA A 140 -9.52 -4.06 6.30
CA ALA A 140 -9.67 -4.60 4.97
C ALA A 140 -10.95 -5.44 4.85
N ALA A 141 -11.59 -5.34 3.68
CA ALA A 141 -12.68 -6.20 3.24
C ALA A 141 -12.53 -6.44 1.74
N PRO A 142 -13.09 -7.52 1.16
CA PRO A 142 -13.00 -7.75 -0.27
C PRO A 142 -13.53 -6.58 -1.11
N GLY A 143 -14.65 -5.96 -0.70
CA GLY A 143 -15.25 -4.81 -1.37
C GLY A 143 -14.38 -3.55 -1.36
N ASN A 144 -13.46 -3.38 -0.41
CA ASN A 144 -12.47 -2.29 -0.43
C ASN A 144 -11.10 -2.72 -0.97
N GLY A 145 -11.06 -3.81 -1.71
CA GLY A 145 -9.86 -4.34 -2.34
C GLY A 145 -8.94 -5.13 -1.42
N GLY A 146 -9.35 -5.40 -0.18
CA GLY A 146 -8.58 -6.21 0.77
C GLY A 146 -7.26 -5.58 1.23
N THR A 147 -7.07 -4.26 1.08
CA THR A 147 -5.80 -3.58 1.38
C THR A 147 -5.93 -2.40 2.33
N SER A 148 -7.14 -2.09 2.79
CA SER A 148 -7.39 -0.94 3.66
C SER A 148 -6.83 -1.18 5.06
N VAL A 149 -6.27 -0.12 5.63
CA VAL A 149 -5.73 -0.08 6.99
C VAL A 149 -6.18 1.17 7.72
N SER A 150 -5.97 1.19 9.03
CA SER A 150 -6.09 2.38 9.85
C SER A 150 -4.75 2.75 10.49
N VAL A 151 -4.46 4.04 10.64
CA VAL A 151 -3.29 4.59 11.34
C VAL A 151 -3.60 5.99 11.88
N ARG A 152 -3.09 6.30 13.07
CA ARG A 152 -3.27 7.61 13.74
C ARG A 152 -4.73 8.09 13.82
N GLY A 153 -5.70 7.15 13.87
CA GLY A 153 -7.11 7.49 13.98
C GLY A 153 -7.83 7.76 12.66
N PHE A 154 -7.16 7.56 11.53
CA PHE A 154 -7.71 7.69 10.18
C PHE A 154 -7.67 6.36 9.45
N SER A 155 -8.55 6.16 8.49
CA SER A 155 -8.66 4.94 7.69
C SER A 155 -9.10 5.25 6.27
N GLY A 156 -8.93 4.27 5.38
CA GLY A 156 -9.37 4.35 4.00
C GLY A 156 -8.38 5.03 3.05
N PRO A 157 -8.57 4.83 1.73
CA PRO A 157 -7.69 5.35 0.70
C PRO A 157 -7.69 6.88 0.59
N GLU A 158 -8.69 7.56 1.14
CA GLU A 158 -8.78 9.02 1.19
C GLU A 158 -7.78 9.62 2.19
N SER A 159 -7.43 8.86 3.24
CA SER A 159 -6.56 9.34 4.34
C SER A 159 -5.22 8.60 4.43
N ILE A 160 -5.08 7.45 3.74
CA ILE A 160 -3.85 6.66 3.72
C ILE A 160 -3.46 6.39 2.27
N THR A 161 -2.39 7.01 1.84
CA THR A 161 -1.91 6.92 0.45
C THR A 161 -1.02 5.69 0.26
N THR A 162 -1.28 4.91 -0.78
CA THR A 162 -0.40 3.82 -1.21
C THR A 162 0.47 4.27 -2.38
N LEU A 163 1.77 3.96 -2.28
CA LEU A 163 2.76 4.21 -3.30
C LEU A 163 3.40 2.90 -3.76
N TYR A 164 3.77 2.84 -5.02
CA TYR A 164 4.66 1.82 -5.57
C TYR A 164 5.93 2.48 -6.08
N ASP A 165 7.05 2.22 -5.38
CA ASP A 165 8.36 2.86 -5.62
C ASP A 165 8.28 4.40 -5.68
N GLY A 166 7.58 4.98 -4.71
CA GLY A 166 7.38 6.42 -4.62
C GLY A 166 6.38 7.03 -5.60
N THR A 167 5.76 6.22 -6.47
CA THR A 167 4.69 6.67 -7.38
C THR A 167 3.34 6.48 -6.70
N ARG A 168 2.53 7.52 -6.70
CA ARG A 168 1.19 7.48 -6.13
C ARG A 168 0.22 6.72 -7.03
N MET A 169 -0.47 5.77 -6.45
CA MET A 169 -1.64 5.14 -7.06
C MET A 169 -2.88 5.94 -6.67
N LEU A 170 -3.60 6.47 -7.66
CA LEU A 170 -4.86 7.18 -7.42
C LEU A 170 -5.97 6.13 -7.34
N VAL A 171 -6.42 5.88 -6.12
CA VAL A 171 -7.33 4.78 -5.82
C VAL A 171 -8.62 5.29 -5.18
N GLY A 172 -9.73 4.61 -5.49
CA GLY A 172 -10.95 4.65 -4.70
C GLY A 172 -11.14 3.35 -3.94
N ALA A 173 -12.12 3.28 -3.06
CA ALA A 173 -12.47 2.03 -2.40
C ALA A 173 -12.73 0.94 -3.46
N GLY A 174 -12.01 -0.17 -3.35
CA GLY A 174 -12.16 -1.29 -4.27
C GLY A 174 -11.65 -1.07 -5.68
N THR A 175 -10.91 -0.03 -6.03
CA THR A 175 -10.46 0.21 -7.42
C THR A 175 -9.07 -0.32 -7.74
N VAL A 176 -8.14 -0.32 -6.83
CA VAL A 176 -6.76 -0.82 -7.01
C VAL A 176 -6.31 -1.64 -5.81
N THR A 177 -5.74 -2.81 -6.04
CA THR A 177 -5.21 -3.70 -4.98
C THR A 177 -3.72 -3.94 -5.07
N PHE A 178 -3.10 -3.66 -6.21
CA PHE A 178 -1.66 -3.82 -6.39
C PHE A 178 -0.86 -2.78 -5.60
N PRO A 179 0.31 -3.09 -5.01
CA PRO A 179 0.90 -4.43 -4.92
C PRO A 179 0.37 -5.23 -3.71
N VAL A 180 0.13 -6.52 -3.89
CA VAL A 180 -0.47 -7.37 -2.85
C VAL A 180 0.54 -8.32 -2.22
N ASP A 181 1.39 -8.99 -3.02
CA ASP A 181 2.35 -9.96 -2.51
C ASP A 181 3.67 -9.33 -2.06
N THR A 182 4.41 -10.08 -1.23
CA THR A 182 5.69 -9.63 -0.66
C THR A 182 6.91 -10.26 -1.34
N TRP A 183 6.74 -11.11 -2.36
CA TRP A 183 7.86 -11.82 -3.00
C TRP A 183 8.80 -10.87 -3.75
N SER A 184 8.22 -9.95 -4.52
CA SER A 184 8.96 -8.94 -5.28
C SER A 184 9.43 -7.75 -4.44
N VAL A 185 9.02 -7.67 -3.17
CA VAL A 185 9.28 -6.53 -2.30
C VAL A 185 10.70 -6.56 -1.72
N GLU A 186 11.45 -5.47 -1.88
CA GLU A 186 12.72 -5.21 -1.19
C GLU A 186 12.48 -4.71 0.23
N ARG A 187 11.54 -3.75 0.38
CA ARG A 187 11.11 -3.18 1.67
C ARG A 187 9.77 -2.46 1.52
N ILE A 188 9.11 -2.25 2.64
CA ILE A 188 7.96 -1.36 2.75
C ILE A 188 8.36 -0.20 3.67
N GLU A 189 8.19 1.02 3.21
CA GLU A 189 8.40 2.23 4.01
C GLU A 189 7.04 2.80 4.41
N VAL A 190 6.83 3.08 5.69
CA VAL A 190 5.62 3.73 6.18
C VAL A 190 5.97 5.08 6.79
N LEU A 191 5.30 6.12 6.32
CA LEU A 191 5.33 7.47 6.90
C LEU A 191 4.01 7.68 7.63
N ARG A 192 4.05 8.11 8.87
CA ARG A 192 2.85 8.36 9.69
C ARG A 192 2.57 9.85 9.76
N GLY A 193 1.29 10.21 9.60
CA GLY A 193 0.82 11.59 9.56
C GLY A 193 0.81 12.24 8.18
N PRO A 194 0.46 13.53 8.08
CA PRO A 194 0.21 14.21 6.82
C PRO A 194 1.42 14.21 5.89
N ALA A 195 1.19 13.78 4.64
CA ALA A 195 2.21 13.65 3.62
C ALA A 195 1.90 14.42 2.32
N SER A 196 0.88 15.29 2.34
CA SER A 196 0.41 15.99 1.14
C SER A 196 1.47 16.87 0.50
N VAL A 197 2.42 17.40 1.26
CA VAL A 197 3.58 18.15 0.72
C VAL A 197 4.44 17.30 -0.22
N LEU A 198 4.49 16.00 0.00
CA LEU A 198 5.30 15.08 -0.80
C LEU A 198 4.51 14.42 -1.95
N TYR A 199 3.21 14.17 -1.72
CA TYR A 199 2.42 13.28 -2.57
C TYR A 199 1.07 13.84 -3.03
N GLY A 200 0.73 15.10 -2.69
CA GLY A 200 -0.56 15.72 -3.02
C GLY A 200 -1.67 15.36 -2.03
N GLU A 201 -2.93 15.50 -2.43
CA GLU A 201 -4.10 15.22 -1.57
C GLU A 201 -4.15 13.74 -1.15
N GLY A 202 -4.79 13.45 -0.02
CA GLY A 202 -4.74 12.16 0.64
C GLY A 202 -3.53 12.05 1.59
N GLY A 203 -3.53 11.06 2.43
CA GLY A 203 -2.41 10.78 3.32
C GLY A 203 -2.34 11.64 4.58
N LEU A 204 -3.47 12.10 5.13
CA LEU A 204 -3.50 12.71 6.47
C LEU A 204 -3.15 11.72 7.58
N GLY A 205 -3.55 10.46 7.44
CA GLY A 205 -3.19 9.39 8.36
C GLY A 205 -1.77 8.88 8.13
N GLY A 206 -1.35 8.77 6.88
CA GLY A 206 -0.03 8.26 6.53
C GLY A 206 0.14 7.82 5.08
N VAL A 207 1.31 7.27 4.80
CA VAL A 207 1.70 6.74 3.49
C VAL A 207 2.34 5.37 3.65
N ILE A 208 1.98 4.45 2.77
CA ILE A 208 2.58 3.13 2.60
C ILE A 208 3.29 3.11 1.26
N ASN A 209 4.60 2.95 1.24
CA ASN A 209 5.39 2.86 0.02
C ASN A 209 5.98 1.47 -0.12
N VAL A 210 5.52 0.72 -1.10
CA VAL A 210 6.07 -0.60 -1.44
C VAL A 210 7.18 -0.41 -2.44
N VAL A 211 8.40 -0.73 -2.04
CA VAL A 211 9.60 -0.59 -2.87
C VAL A 211 9.98 -1.96 -3.41
N PRO A 212 9.90 -2.18 -4.73
CA PRO A 212 10.26 -3.46 -5.34
C PRO A 212 11.77 -3.68 -5.35
N LYS A 213 12.17 -4.93 -5.50
CA LYS A 213 13.56 -5.32 -5.69
C LYS A 213 14.07 -4.81 -7.03
N ALA A 214 15.21 -4.10 -7.03
CA ALA A 214 15.85 -3.57 -8.23
C ALA A 214 16.75 -4.58 -8.94
N PRO A 215 17.04 -4.42 -10.26
CA PRO A 215 18.09 -5.15 -10.96
C PRO A 215 19.44 -5.01 -10.29
N ARG A 216 20.18 -6.12 -10.16
CA ARG A 216 21.54 -6.19 -9.64
C ARG A 216 22.47 -6.76 -10.71
N ARG A 217 23.76 -6.42 -10.63
CA ARG A 217 24.75 -6.97 -11.57
C ARG A 217 25.22 -8.37 -11.15
N GLU A 218 25.24 -8.65 -9.85
CA GLU A 218 25.52 -9.98 -9.31
C GLU A 218 24.38 -10.93 -9.66
N ARG A 219 24.71 -12.10 -10.18
CA ARG A 219 23.71 -13.13 -10.50
C ARG A 219 23.20 -13.74 -9.20
N GLU A 220 21.91 -13.71 -9.03
CA GLU A 220 21.22 -14.37 -7.93
C GLU A 220 19.89 -14.91 -8.47
N THR A 221 19.60 -16.17 -8.19
CA THR A 221 18.32 -16.79 -8.51
C THR A 221 17.76 -17.43 -7.25
N SER A 222 16.49 -17.19 -6.95
CA SER A 222 15.77 -17.78 -5.82
C SER A 222 14.52 -18.46 -6.33
N LEU A 223 14.35 -19.74 -6.00
CA LEU A 223 13.13 -20.52 -6.25
C LEU A 223 12.52 -20.90 -4.92
N LEU A 224 11.22 -20.64 -4.74
CA LEU A 224 10.44 -21.02 -3.57
C LEU A 224 9.32 -21.97 -3.99
N VAL A 225 9.18 -23.05 -3.23
CA VAL A 225 8.02 -23.96 -3.27
C VAL A 225 7.47 -24.06 -1.86
N GLY A 226 6.14 -23.96 -1.70
CA GLY A 226 5.50 -23.99 -0.41
C GLY A 226 4.16 -24.70 -0.42
N ALA A 227 3.78 -25.20 0.76
CA ALA A 227 2.47 -25.78 1.04
C ALA A 227 2.03 -25.36 2.45
N GLY A 228 0.72 -25.20 2.66
CA GLY A 228 0.21 -24.72 3.93
C GLY A 228 -1.21 -25.18 4.25
N SER A 229 -1.72 -24.64 5.34
CA SER A 229 -3.09 -24.84 5.78
C SER A 229 -4.09 -24.44 4.71
N TYR A 230 -5.27 -25.02 4.77
CA TYR A 230 -6.36 -24.75 3.81
C TYR A 230 -5.99 -25.02 2.36
N GLY A 231 -5.14 -26.04 2.12
CA GLY A 231 -4.73 -26.45 0.79
C GLY A 231 -3.84 -25.43 0.07
N GLN A 232 -3.17 -24.53 0.82
CA GLN A 232 -2.25 -23.57 0.22
C GLN A 232 -1.14 -24.25 -0.56
N LYS A 233 -0.86 -23.73 -1.76
CA LYS A 233 0.25 -24.10 -2.63
C LYS A 233 0.86 -22.85 -3.20
N ARG A 234 2.18 -22.70 -3.04
CA ARG A 234 2.92 -21.53 -3.53
C ARG A 234 4.14 -21.93 -4.33
N VAL A 235 4.35 -21.26 -5.45
CA VAL A 235 5.59 -21.34 -6.24
C VAL A 235 6.01 -19.93 -6.60
N ALA A 236 7.28 -19.60 -6.38
CA ALA A 236 7.79 -18.28 -6.72
C ALA A 236 9.23 -18.36 -7.22
N LEU A 237 9.57 -17.53 -8.21
CA LEU A 237 10.90 -17.39 -8.80
C LEU A 237 11.29 -15.91 -8.77
N ASP A 238 12.56 -15.65 -8.48
CA ASP A 238 13.18 -14.33 -8.57
C ASP A 238 14.60 -14.50 -9.10
N THR A 239 14.94 -13.82 -10.20
CA THR A 239 16.28 -13.88 -10.78
C THR A 239 16.76 -12.50 -11.20
N THR A 240 18.04 -12.23 -10.97
CA THR A 240 18.70 -10.97 -11.34
C THR A 240 20.12 -11.25 -11.81
N GLY A 241 20.70 -10.35 -12.60
CA GLY A 241 22.06 -10.45 -13.07
C GLY A 241 22.42 -9.43 -14.14
N ALA A 242 23.69 -9.40 -14.53
CA ALA A 242 24.14 -8.61 -15.66
C ALA A 242 23.89 -9.34 -16.99
N LEU A 243 23.39 -8.60 -18.00
CA LEU A 243 23.28 -9.02 -19.39
C LEU A 243 24.44 -8.48 -20.25
N GLY A 244 25.32 -7.66 -19.66
CA GLY A 244 26.47 -7.05 -20.30
C GLY A 244 27.09 -5.94 -19.43
N PRO A 245 28.05 -5.19 -19.97
CA PRO A 245 28.76 -4.16 -19.19
C PRO A 245 27.84 -3.05 -18.65
N MET A 246 26.77 -2.72 -19.37
CA MET A 246 25.89 -1.59 -19.03
C MET A 246 24.46 -2.03 -18.66
N LEU A 247 24.07 -3.29 -18.95
CA LEU A 247 22.68 -3.75 -18.79
C LEU A 247 22.59 -4.79 -17.69
N SER A 248 21.64 -4.64 -16.79
CA SER A 248 21.24 -5.63 -15.79
C SER A 248 19.72 -5.85 -15.83
N TYR A 249 19.30 -7.00 -15.37
CA TYR A 249 17.90 -7.40 -15.35
C TYR A 249 17.46 -7.90 -13.98
N ARG A 250 16.16 -7.86 -13.76
CA ARG A 250 15.46 -8.65 -12.75
C ARG A 250 14.17 -9.19 -13.34
N PHE A 251 13.80 -10.40 -12.96
CA PHE A 251 12.55 -11.05 -13.34
C PHE A 251 12.01 -11.81 -12.14
N HIS A 252 10.71 -11.73 -11.90
CA HIS A 252 10.05 -12.49 -10.84
C HIS A 252 8.69 -13.02 -11.26
N VAL A 253 8.31 -14.14 -10.65
CA VAL A 253 6.98 -14.76 -10.75
C VAL A 253 6.59 -15.24 -9.38
N ASN A 254 5.31 -15.14 -9.04
CA ASN A 254 4.71 -15.74 -7.85
C ASN A 254 3.31 -16.26 -8.19
N ASP A 255 2.99 -17.47 -7.77
CA ASP A 255 1.64 -18.06 -7.83
C ASP A 255 1.34 -18.65 -6.45
N ASP A 256 0.27 -18.17 -5.80
CA ASP A 256 -0.19 -18.62 -4.48
C ASP A 256 -1.69 -18.90 -4.54
N ARG A 257 -2.09 -20.12 -4.19
CA ARG A 257 -3.46 -20.61 -4.24
C ARG A 257 -3.82 -21.27 -2.93
N GLN A 258 -5.05 -21.06 -2.46
CA GLN A 258 -5.58 -21.75 -1.28
C GLN A 258 -7.09 -21.96 -1.39
N ASN A 259 -7.61 -22.94 -0.67
CA ASN A 259 -9.05 -23.22 -0.61
C ASN A 259 -9.80 -22.31 0.38
N GLY A 260 -9.04 -21.57 1.23
CA GLY A 260 -9.61 -20.72 2.27
C GLY A 260 -10.10 -21.49 3.50
N TRP A 261 -10.42 -20.73 4.55
CA TRP A 261 -10.79 -21.28 5.87
C TRP A 261 -12.31 -21.27 6.12
N VAL A 262 -13.08 -20.77 5.19
CA VAL A 262 -14.56 -20.83 5.13
C VAL A 262 -15.00 -21.63 3.91
N PRO A 263 -16.23 -22.17 3.85
CA PRO A 263 -16.78 -22.76 2.63
C PRO A 263 -16.74 -21.76 1.46
N ARG A 264 -16.39 -22.22 0.26
CA ARG A 264 -16.24 -21.37 -0.95
C ARG A 264 -15.27 -20.20 -0.74
N GLY A 265 -14.22 -20.45 0.03
CA GLY A 265 -13.21 -19.47 0.41
C GLY A 265 -11.95 -19.50 -0.45
N GLU A 266 -12.02 -20.02 -1.68
CA GLU A 266 -10.87 -20.12 -2.58
C GLU A 266 -10.29 -18.74 -2.89
N SER A 267 -8.96 -18.65 -2.82
CA SER A 267 -8.24 -17.46 -3.27
C SER A 267 -7.05 -17.83 -4.14
N HIS A 268 -6.68 -16.92 -5.04
CA HIS A 268 -5.57 -17.10 -5.97
C HIS A 268 -4.91 -15.77 -6.27
N LEU A 269 -3.61 -15.70 -6.07
CA LEU A 269 -2.76 -14.58 -6.44
C LEU A 269 -1.68 -15.06 -7.40
N SER A 270 -1.60 -14.45 -8.58
CA SER A 270 -0.50 -14.64 -9.53
C SER A 270 0.11 -13.29 -9.86
N SER A 271 1.42 -13.17 -9.79
CA SER A 271 2.14 -11.98 -10.23
C SER A 271 3.34 -12.35 -11.09
N VAL A 272 3.63 -11.49 -12.06
CA VAL A 272 4.83 -11.57 -12.88
C VAL A 272 5.32 -10.16 -13.14
N GLY A 273 6.62 -9.95 -13.00
CA GLY A 273 7.21 -8.66 -13.28
C GLY A 273 8.67 -8.76 -13.69
N GLY A 274 9.15 -7.69 -14.25
CA GLY A 274 10.53 -7.60 -14.67
C GLY A 274 11.02 -6.17 -14.78
N ALA A 275 12.32 -6.00 -14.63
CA ALA A 275 12.99 -4.73 -14.76
C ALA A 275 14.28 -4.87 -15.56
N LEU A 276 14.57 -3.87 -16.39
CA LEU A 276 15.83 -3.69 -17.12
C LEU A 276 16.46 -2.38 -16.69
N LYS A 277 17.69 -2.44 -16.20
CA LYS A 277 18.47 -1.25 -15.85
C LYS A 277 19.64 -1.08 -16.80
N LEU A 278 19.68 0.07 -17.47
CA LEU A 278 20.74 0.49 -18.38
C LEU A 278 21.58 1.59 -17.71
N ASP A 279 22.81 1.29 -17.32
CA ASP A 279 23.79 2.26 -16.85
C ASP A 279 24.62 2.74 -18.07
N VAL A 280 24.19 3.81 -18.73
CA VAL A 280 24.84 4.34 -19.95
C VAL A 280 26.26 4.80 -19.64
N ASN A 281 26.41 5.48 -18.50
CA ASN A 281 27.67 5.92 -17.95
C ASN A 281 27.49 6.21 -16.44
N PRO A 282 28.53 6.59 -15.67
CA PRO A 282 28.40 6.90 -14.26
C PRO A 282 27.40 8.01 -13.90
N SER A 283 27.04 8.86 -14.88
CA SER A 283 26.11 9.99 -14.67
C SER A 283 24.68 9.71 -15.10
N LEU A 284 24.44 8.74 -16.00
CA LEU A 284 23.12 8.53 -16.60
C LEU A 284 22.71 7.06 -16.55
N SER A 285 21.56 6.81 -15.96
CA SER A 285 20.94 5.49 -15.92
C SER A 285 19.43 5.55 -16.20
N PHE A 286 18.92 4.48 -16.79
CA PHE A 286 17.50 4.24 -17.05
C PHE A 286 17.10 2.92 -16.42
N THR A 287 15.90 2.86 -15.86
CA THR A 287 15.29 1.60 -15.41
C THR A 287 13.88 1.52 -15.97
N LEU A 288 13.61 0.48 -16.75
CA LEU A 288 12.28 0.17 -17.26
C LEU A 288 11.73 -1.01 -16.46
N ASP A 289 10.57 -0.83 -15.85
CA ASP A 289 9.88 -1.85 -15.06
C ASP A 289 8.51 -2.14 -15.69
N TYR A 290 8.11 -3.40 -15.60
CA TYR A 290 6.75 -3.84 -15.92
C TYR A 290 6.31 -4.91 -14.96
N ASP A 291 5.12 -4.74 -14.37
CA ASP A 291 4.51 -5.69 -13.45
C ASP A 291 3.07 -5.98 -13.84
N PHE A 292 2.66 -7.22 -13.67
CA PHE A 292 1.30 -7.70 -13.81
C PHE A 292 0.92 -8.50 -12.58
N ALA A 293 -0.28 -8.25 -12.04
CA ALA A 293 -0.86 -9.06 -10.98
C ALA A 293 -2.31 -9.43 -11.32
N ARG A 294 -2.65 -10.67 -11.02
CA ARG A 294 -4.03 -11.16 -11.00
C ARG A 294 -4.34 -11.63 -9.60
N GLN A 295 -5.39 -11.06 -9.01
CA GLN A 295 -5.84 -11.43 -7.69
C GLN A 295 -7.29 -11.88 -7.72
N LYS A 296 -7.59 -13.01 -7.09
CA LYS A 296 -8.91 -13.47 -6.72
C LYS A 296 -8.91 -13.64 -5.20
N PRO A 297 -9.33 -12.64 -4.42
CA PRO A 297 -9.45 -12.78 -2.98
C PRO A 297 -10.58 -13.75 -2.63
N MET A 298 -10.58 -14.21 -1.39
CA MET A 298 -11.69 -14.96 -0.82
C MET A 298 -12.95 -14.11 -0.84
N ALA A 299 -14.04 -14.59 -1.47
CA ALA A 299 -15.33 -13.92 -1.51
C ALA A 299 -16.08 -14.12 -0.16
N TYR A 300 -15.55 -13.49 0.90
CA TYR A 300 -16.04 -13.58 2.27
C TYR A 300 -16.23 -12.21 2.86
N PHE A 301 -17.47 -11.81 3.13
CA PHE A 301 -17.81 -10.49 3.66
C PHE A 301 -18.10 -10.50 5.15
N GLY A 302 -17.95 -11.63 5.80
CA GLY A 302 -18.16 -11.73 7.24
C GLY A 302 -19.38 -12.55 7.64
N VAL A 303 -19.84 -12.31 8.85
CA VAL A 303 -20.99 -12.95 9.44
C VAL A 303 -21.87 -11.93 10.16
N PRO A 304 -23.21 -12.10 10.14
CA PRO A 304 -24.10 -11.22 10.88
C PRO A 304 -23.98 -11.43 12.37
N VAL A 305 -24.22 -10.36 13.13
CA VAL A 305 -24.24 -10.37 14.60
C VAL A 305 -25.51 -9.69 15.12
N ILE A 306 -25.96 -10.08 16.32
CA ILE A 306 -27.08 -9.42 17.00
C ILE A 306 -26.53 -8.69 18.23
N ASP A 307 -26.86 -7.43 18.38
CA ASP A 307 -26.51 -6.59 19.51
C ASP A 307 -24.98 -6.63 19.83
N GLY A 308 -24.16 -6.75 18.79
CA GLY A 308 -22.71 -6.85 18.94
C GLY A 308 -22.23 -8.18 19.57
N VAL A 309 -22.99 -9.25 19.43
CA VAL A 309 -22.65 -10.59 19.89
C VAL A 309 -22.57 -11.55 18.70
N LEU A 310 -21.41 -12.21 18.56
CA LEU A 310 -21.19 -13.27 17.58
C LEU A 310 -21.63 -14.62 18.16
N ASP A 311 -22.49 -15.35 17.44
CA ASP A 311 -22.66 -16.76 17.67
C ASP A 311 -21.41 -17.53 17.20
N PRO A 312 -20.66 -18.21 18.10
CA PRO A 312 -19.44 -18.94 17.73
C PRO A 312 -19.67 -20.01 16.65
N ALA A 313 -20.87 -20.57 16.53
CA ALA A 313 -21.21 -21.55 15.51
C ALA A 313 -21.20 -20.93 14.10
N MET A 314 -21.47 -19.62 13.99
CA MET A 314 -21.47 -18.90 12.73
C MET A 314 -20.06 -18.46 12.27
N ALA A 315 -19.06 -18.52 13.14
CA ALA A 315 -17.73 -17.96 12.89
C ALA A 315 -17.02 -18.52 11.64
N ARG A 316 -17.46 -19.65 11.12
CA ARG A 316 -16.92 -20.27 9.90
C ARG A 316 -17.93 -20.39 8.77
N GLN A 317 -19.07 -19.71 8.86
CA GLN A 317 -20.03 -19.66 7.76
C GLN A 317 -19.58 -18.64 6.73
N ASN A 318 -19.97 -18.90 5.49
CA ASN A 318 -19.87 -17.94 4.38
C ASN A 318 -21.24 -17.87 3.75
N TYR A 319 -21.91 -16.74 3.95
CA TYR A 319 -23.28 -16.52 3.47
C TYR A 319 -23.36 -16.07 2.01
N ASN A 320 -22.22 -15.90 1.34
CA ASN A 320 -22.20 -15.50 -0.06
C ASN A 320 -22.86 -16.53 -0.97
N VAL A 321 -23.24 -16.10 -2.18
CA VAL A 321 -23.80 -16.97 -3.24
C VAL A 321 -22.76 -17.96 -3.74
N GLY A 322 -23.22 -19.07 -4.33
CA GLY A 322 -22.38 -20.17 -4.76
C GLY A 322 -21.46 -19.83 -5.95
N ASP A 323 -21.89 -18.90 -6.78
CA ASP A 323 -21.17 -18.41 -7.96
C ASP A 323 -20.55 -17.02 -7.77
N ALA A 324 -20.31 -16.61 -6.51
CA ALA A 324 -19.60 -15.38 -6.19
C ALA A 324 -18.23 -15.33 -6.86
N SER A 325 -17.88 -14.19 -7.44
CA SER A 325 -16.64 -14.01 -8.18
C SER A 325 -16.07 -12.63 -8.00
N ILE A 326 -14.86 -12.55 -7.42
CA ILE A 326 -14.10 -11.32 -7.28
C ILE A 326 -12.76 -11.51 -8.00
N ALA A 327 -12.43 -10.61 -8.93
CA ALA A 327 -11.18 -10.67 -9.67
C ALA A 327 -10.63 -9.27 -9.97
N TYR A 328 -9.32 -9.14 -9.82
CA TYR A 328 -8.56 -7.94 -10.11
C TYR A 328 -7.41 -8.27 -11.05
N TYR A 329 -7.15 -7.35 -12.00
CA TYR A 329 -6.09 -7.47 -13.01
C TYR A 329 -5.37 -6.13 -13.09
N ASP A 330 -4.19 -6.04 -12.49
CA ASP A 330 -3.40 -4.81 -12.43
C ASP A 330 -2.16 -4.93 -13.32
N ARG A 331 -1.90 -3.91 -14.13
CA ARG A 331 -0.72 -3.78 -14.99
C ARG A 331 -0.05 -2.46 -14.69
N TRP A 332 1.24 -2.51 -14.53
CA TRP A 332 2.02 -1.35 -14.15
C TRP A 332 3.30 -1.26 -14.97
N ALA A 333 3.58 -0.11 -15.57
CA ALA A 333 4.81 0.15 -16.30
C ALA A 333 5.44 1.45 -15.85
N ARG A 334 6.77 1.47 -15.69
CA ARG A 334 7.51 2.67 -15.29
C ARG A 334 8.83 2.77 -16.04
N LEU A 335 9.21 4.00 -16.37
CA LEU A 335 10.53 4.36 -16.86
C LEU A 335 11.13 5.37 -15.88
N ASN A 336 12.15 4.95 -15.15
CA ASN A 336 12.90 5.77 -14.22
C ASN A 336 14.20 6.24 -14.89
N THR A 337 14.46 7.54 -14.89
CA THR A 337 15.69 8.15 -15.35
C THR A 337 16.39 8.84 -14.20
N THR A 338 17.69 8.59 -14.03
CA THR A 338 18.53 9.34 -13.10
C THR A 338 19.71 9.90 -13.86
N TRP A 339 19.86 11.22 -13.83
CA TRP A 339 20.91 11.95 -14.50
C TRP A 339 21.63 12.90 -13.55
N ARG A 340 22.92 12.62 -13.27
CA ARG A 340 23.85 13.53 -12.57
C ARG A 340 24.36 14.54 -13.59
N ALA A 341 23.60 15.63 -13.80
CA ALA A 341 23.84 16.61 -14.86
C ALA A 341 25.12 17.41 -14.65
N ALA A 342 25.47 17.69 -13.38
CA ALA A 342 26.69 18.36 -12.97
C ALA A 342 27.02 17.99 -11.51
N PRO A 343 28.23 18.32 -11.01
CA PRO A 343 28.50 18.23 -9.58
C PRO A 343 27.45 18.98 -8.76
N GLY A 344 26.79 18.29 -7.83
CA GLY A 344 25.73 18.84 -7.00
C GLY A 344 24.35 18.96 -7.70
N ILE A 345 24.19 18.54 -8.96
CA ILE A 345 22.90 18.60 -9.65
C ILE A 345 22.49 17.21 -10.13
N THR A 346 21.39 16.70 -9.58
CA THR A 346 20.82 15.41 -9.98
C THR A 346 19.37 15.61 -10.44
N VAL A 347 19.10 15.20 -11.66
CA VAL A 347 17.74 15.18 -12.26
C VAL A 347 17.19 13.75 -12.17
N ARG A 348 15.96 13.61 -11.69
CA ARG A 348 15.21 12.35 -11.71
C ARG A 348 13.91 12.56 -12.45
N ASN A 349 13.59 11.64 -13.31
CA ASN A 349 12.30 11.59 -13.98
C ASN A 349 11.71 10.18 -13.79
N GLN A 350 10.42 10.12 -13.52
CA GLN A 350 9.65 8.89 -13.45
C GLN A 350 8.39 9.05 -14.29
N PHE A 351 8.39 8.42 -15.45
CA PHE A 351 7.20 8.27 -16.28
C PHE A 351 6.54 6.92 -16.00
N TYR A 352 5.22 6.89 -15.84
CA TYR A 352 4.50 5.68 -15.45
C TYR A 352 3.11 5.58 -16.05
N GLY A 353 2.64 4.33 -16.18
CA GLY A 353 1.29 4.02 -16.59
C GLY A 353 0.74 2.83 -15.80
N MET A 354 -0.55 2.87 -15.48
CA MET A 354 -1.30 1.81 -14.81
C MET A 354 -2.58 1.53 -15.58
N LEU A 355 -2.92 0.26 -15.69
CA LEU A 355 -4.24 -0.21 -16.13
C LEU A 355 -4.73 -1.21 -15.11
N THR A 356 -5.95 -1.02 -14.61
CA THR A 356 -6.58 -1.96 -13.72
C THR A 356 -7.99 -2.30 -14.19
N ASP A 357 -8.29 -3.58 -14.22
CA ASP A 357 -9.61 -4.12 -14.53
C ASP A 357 -10.11 -4.89 -13.32
N ARG A 358 -11.36 -4.63 -12.92
CA ARG A 358 -12.01 -5.30 -11.80
C ARG A 358 -13.36 -5.80 -12.19
N HIS A 359 -13.66 -6.96 -11.68
CA HIS A 359 -14.99 -7.53 -11.75
C HIS A 359 -15.29 -8.26 -10.46
N TRP A 360 -16.36 -7.89 -9.79
CA TRP A 360 -16.91 -8.72 -8.74
C TRP A 360 -18.41 -8.82 -8.86
N ARG A 361 -18.95 -9.95 -8.41
CA ARG A 361 -20.34 -10.32 -8.43
C ARG A 361 -20.62 -11.20 -7.23
N ASP A 362 -21.38 -10.72 -6.27
CA ASP A 362 -21.63 -11.37 -4.99
C ASP A 362 -22.78 -10.74 -4.22
N SER A 363 -23.00 -11.19 -2.97
CA SER A 363 -23.85 -10.55 -1.98
C SER A 363 -22.99 -10.08 -0.84
N GLU A 364 -23.09 -8.80 -0.45
CA GLU A 364 -22.16 -8.16 0.48
C GLU A 364 -22.74 -7.85 1.86
N SER A 365 -24.06 -8.02 2.07
CA SER A 365 -24.71 -7.64 3.33
C SER A 365 -25.52 -8.79 3.91
N TYR A 366 -25.33 -9.06 5.19
CA TYR A 366 -25.96 -10.17 5.91
C TYR A 366 -26.60 -9.69 7.20
N ALA A 367 -27.90 -10.00 7.39
CA ALA A 367 -28.63 -9.66 8.60
C ALA A 367 -29.33 -10.90 9.18
N LEU A 368 -29.08 -11.20 10.47
CA LEU A 368 -29.76 -12.28 11.16
C LEU A 368 -31.20 -11.83 11.49
N GLN A 369 -32.19 -12.65 11.11
CA GLN A 369 -33.61 -12.37 11.30
C GLN A 369 -34.07 -12.97 12.64
N GLY A 370 -35.25 -12.50 13.12
CA GLY A 370 -35.80 -12.97 14.39
C GLY A 370 -36.22 -14.45 14.40
N ASP A 371 -36.39 -15.08 13.24
CA ASP A 371 -36.69 -16.52 13.08
C ASP A 371 -35.39 -17.38 12.96
N GLY A 372 -34.24 -16.78 13.07
CA GLY A 372 -32.92 -17.45 12.97
C GLY A 372 -32.45 -17.66 11.53
N SER A 373 -33.14 -17.14 10.53
CA SER A 373 -32.66 -17.10 9.15
C SER A 373 -31.71 -15.90 8.92
N VAL A 374 -30.99 -15.92 7.79
CA VAL A 374 -30.10 -14.84 7.36
C VAL A 374 -30.65 -14.22 6.08
N LEU A 375 -31.00 -12.94 6.18
CA LEU A 375 -31.27 -12.11 5.01
C LEU A 375 -29.93 -11.74 4.36
N ARG A 376 -29.80 -11.98 3.08
CA ARG A 376 -28.72 -11.52 2.21
C ARG A 376 -29.25 -10.39 1.34
N SER A 377 -28.53 -9.29 1.27
CA SER A 377 -28.85 -8.14 0.41
C SER A 377 -27.57 -7.61 -0.27
N ASP A 378 -27.71 -6.48 -0.93
CA ASP A 378 -26.63 -5.89 -1.72
C ASP A 378 -26.03 -6.93 -2.69
N TYR A 379 -26.87 -7.41 -3.62
CA TYR A 379 -26.42 -8.27 -4.72
C TYR A 379 -25.72 -7.39 -5.74
N ILE A 380 -24.42 -7.35 -5.64
CA ILE A 380 -23.55 -6.40 -6.36
C ILE A 380 -22.91 -7.09 -7.54
N GLU A 381 -23.07 -6.54 -8.75
CA GLU A 381 -22.18 -6.80 -9.87
C GLU A 381 -21.56 -5.49 -10.32
N ILE A 382 -20.23 -5.38 -10.15
CA ILE A 382 -19.45 -4.18 -10.49
C ILE A 382 -18.27 -4.56 -11.38
N ARG A 383 -18.05 -3.76 -12.42
CA ARG A 383 -16.86 -3.79 -13.28
C ARG A 383 -16.25 -2.40 -13.31
N HIS A 384 -15.03 -2.30 -12.85
CA HIS A 384 -14.23 -1.09 -12.96
C HIS A 384 -13.18 -1.24 -14.04
N HIS A 385 -12.99 -0.19 -14.81
CA HIS A 385 -11.86 -0.03 -15.70
C HIS A 385 -11.20 1.31 -15.39
N GLU A 386 -9.94 1.26 -14.95
CA GLU A 386 -9.16 2.45 -14.60
C GLU A 386 -7.84 2.48 -15.38
N ARG A 387 -7.50 3.66 -15.88
CA ARG A 387 -6.23 3.95 -16.53
C ARG A 387 -5.64 5.20 -15.91
N GLN A 388 -4.41 5.10 -15.42
CA GLN A 388 -3.60 6.22 -14.96
C GLN A 388 -2.34 6.34 -15.81
N VAL A 389 -2.00 7.55 -16.23
CA VAL A 389 -0.70 7.90 -16.84
C VAL A 389 -0.18 9.12 -16.13
N GLY A 390 1.08 9.11 -15.76
CA GLY A 390 1.69 10.24 -15.07
C GLY A 390 3.18 10.39 -15.33
N ASP A 391 3.67 11.55 -14.98
CA ASP A 391 5.09 11.90 -15.06
C ASP A 391 5.47 12.75 -13.85
N ARG A 392 6.61 12.43 -13.25
CA ARG A 392 7.21 13.21 -12.18
C ARG A 392 8.66 13.53 -12.52
N LEU A 393 8.96 14.81 -12.52
CA LEU A 393 10.31 15.34 -12.70
C LEU A 393 10.74 16.06 -11.44
N ASP A 394 11.89 15.73 -10.90
CA ASP A 394 12.52 16.48 -9.82
C ASP A 394 14.01 16.70 -10.06
N THR A 395 14.52 17.82 -9.55
CA THR A 395 15.94 18.18 -9.60
C THR A 395 16.41 18.50 -8.20
N THR A 396 17.46 17.80 -7.78
CA THR A 396 18.16 18.03 -6.51
C THR A 396 19.37 18.93 -6.77
N PHE A 397 19.52 19.97 -5.95
CA PHE A 397 20.67 20.86 -5.91
C PHE A 397 21.37 20.70 -4.57
N ASP A 398 22.60 20.22 -4.60
CA ASP A 398 23.50 20.15 -3.45
C ASP A 398 24.47 21.33 -3.52
N GLY A 399 24.49 22.19 -2.52
CA GLY A 399 25.32 23.40 -2.52
C GLY A 399 25.42 24.06 -1.16
N HIS A 400 25.65 25.35 -1.17
CA HIS A 400 25.73 26.18 0.05
C HIS A 400 24.80 27.38 -0.09
N LEU A 401 24.06 27.64 0.96
CA LEU A 401 23.25 28.85 1.10
C LEU A 401 23.74 29.62 2.34
N LEU A 402 24.11 30.89 2.16
CA LEU A 402 24.67 31.72 3.24
C LEU A 402 25.87 31.09 3.96
N GLY A 403 26.72 30.37 3.21
CA GLY A 403 27.91 29.67 3.75
C GLY A 403 27.61 28.37 4.49
N ARG A 404 26.35 27.90 4.52
CA ARG A 404 25.91 26.66 5.14
C ARG A 404 25.55 25.63 4.11
N GLN A 405 25.76 24.33 4.41
CA GLN A 405 25.32 23.26 3.51
C GLN A 405 23.82 23.33 3.29
N ASN A 406 23.45 23.23 2.04
CA ASN A 406 22.05 23.28 1.60
C ASN A 406 21.79 22.20 0.56
N ARG A 407 20.61 21.57 0.67
CA ARG A 407 20.09 20.63 -0.33
C ARG A 407 18.66 21.02 -0.63
N LEU A 408 18.42 21.44 -1.87
CA LEU A 408 17.13 21.83 -2.39
C LEU A 408 16.66 20.81 -3.43
N VAL A 409 15.41 20.38 -3.34
CA VAL A 409 14.69 19.64 -4.41
C VAL A 409 13.56 20.51 -4.91
N VAL A 410 13.45 20.66 -6.23
CA VAL A 410 12.29 21.26 -6.88
C VAL A 410 11.76 20.29 -7.92
N GLY A 411 10.44 20.23 -8.08
CA GLY A 411 9.86 19.32 -9.03
C GLY A 411 8.42 19.63 -9.41
N ALA A 412 7.97 18.89 -10.41
CA ALA A 412 6.60 18.91 -10.90
C ALA A 412 6.11 17.48 -11.12
N GLU A 413 4.81 17.31 -11.01
CA GLU A 413 4.13 16.03 -11.18
C GLU A 413 2.82 16.26 -11.96
N PHE A 414 2.52 15.33 -12.85
CA PHE A 414 1.29 15.33 -13.64
C PHE A 414 0.68 13.95 -13.64
N ASN A 415 -0.65 13.85 -13.48
CA ASN A 415 -1.44 12.62 -13.59
C ASN A 415 -2.67 12.87 -14.46
N ASP A 416 -2.96 11.92 -15.32
CA ASP A 416 -4.19 11.81 -16.12
C ASP A 416 -4.83 10.46 -15.80
N VAL A 417 -6.03 10.47 -15.19
CA VAL A 417 -6.76 9.29 -14.77
C VAL A 417 -8.11 9.24 -15.43
N SER A 418 -8.44 8.14 -16.06
CA SER A 418 -9.77 7.82 -16.54
C SER A 418 -10.30 6.59 -15.83
N PHE A 419 -11.56 6.64 -15.43
CA PHE A 419 -12.25 5.58 -14.71
C PHE A 419 -13.65 5.37 -15.28
N VAL A 420 -14.06 4.11 -15.42
CA VAL A 420 -15.42 3.72 -15.85
C VAL A 420 -15.98 2.75 -14.83
N ASP A 421 -17.15 3.07 -14.33
CA ASP A 421 -18.00 2.19 -13.52
C ASP A 421 -19.10 1.58 -14.37
N THR A 422 -19.25 0.26 -14.29
CA THR A 422 -20.32 -0.51 -14.87
C THR A 422 -20.90 -1.37 -13.74
N SER A 423 -22.14 -1.16 -13.36
CA SER A 423 -22.72 -1.85 -12.21
C SER A 423 -24.23 -2.05 -12.36
N ASN A 424 -24.77 -2.91 -11.49
CA ASN A 424 -26.21 -3.15 -11.36
C ASN A 424 -26.84 -2.28 -10.25
N THR A 425 -26.32 -1.05 -10.05
CA THR A 425 -26.92 -0.12 -9.07
C THR A 425 -28.41 0.07 -9.35
N PRO A 426 -29.33 0.09 -8.35
CA PRO A 426 -29.09 0.32 -6.91
C PRO A 426 -28.78 -0.91 -6.04
N PHE A 427 -28.54 -2.10 -6.57
CA PHE A 427 -28.17 -3.34 -5.87
C PHE A 427 -29.31 -4.00 -5.10
N ASP A 428 -30.52 -3.95 -5.60
CA ASP A 428 -31.76 -4.33 -4.90
C ASP A 428 -32.00 -5.86 -4.75
N GLY A 429 -31.02 -6.70 -5.18
CA GLY A 429 -31.14 -8.16 -5.03
C GLY A 429 -31.17 -8.61 -3.57
N GLN A 430 -32.05 -9.54 -3.25
CA GLN A 430 -32.21 -10.10 -1.90
C GLN A 430 -32.52 -11.59 -1.93
N SER A 431 -32.13 -12.31 -0.86
CA SER A 431 -32.57 -13.68 -0.59
C SER A 431 -32.48 -14.01 0.91
N VAL A 432 -33.19 -15.04 1.34
CA VAL A 432 -33.16 -15.53 2.71
C VAL A 432 -32.65 -16.97 2.71
N VAL A 433 -31.73 -17.29 3.62
CA VAL A 433 -31.24 -18.65 3.81
C VAL A 433 -31.26 -19.03 5.29
N PRO A 434 -31.34 -20.33 5.64
CA PRO A 434 -31.10 -20.78 7.01
C PRO A 434 -29.69 -20.39 7.49
N ALA A 435 -29.51 -20.19 8.80
CA ALA A 435 -28.20 -19.88 9.36
C ALA A 435 -27.17 -21.01 9.13
N PHE A 436 -27.63 -22.26 8.98
CA PHE A 436 -26.76 -23.43 8.81
C PHE A 436 -27.34 -24.39 7.77
N GLY A 437 -26.44 -25.12 7.07
CA GLY A 437 -26.83 -26.19 6.15
C GLY A 437 -27.62 -25.72 4.92
N PHE A 438 -27.45 -24.49 4.49
CA PHE A 438 -28.18 -23.88 3.40
C PHE A 438 -27.56 -24.17 2.03
N ASP A 439 -28.38 -24.18 0.99
CA ASP A 439 -27.92 -24.05 -0.39
C ASP A 439 -27.51 -22.58 -0.64
N PRO A 440 -26.27 -22.30 -1.05
CA PRO A 440 -25.83 -20.94 -1.31
C PRO A 440 -26.59 -20.29 -2.50
N GLY A 441 -27.19 -21.06 -3.38
CA GLY A 441 -27.86 -20.56 -4.58
C GLY A 441 -26.90 -19.81 -5.52
N SER A 442 -27.46 -19.05 -6.43
CA SER A 442 -26.73 -18.25 -7.40
C SER A 442 -27.02 -16.76 -7.25
N PHE A 443 -26.15 -15.93 -7.76
CA PHE A 443 -26.36 -14.48 -7.88
C PHE A 443 -27.66 -14.19 -8.67
N SER A 444 -28.48 -13.30 -8.12
CA SER A 444 -29.71 -12.85 -8.79
C SER A 444 -29.96 -11.39 -8.41
N SER A 445 -30.07 -10.53 -9.40
CA SER A 445 -30.41 -9.13 -9.22
C SER A 445 -31.55 -8.74 -10.18
N PRO A 446 -32.53 -7.94 -9.74
CA PRO A 446 -33.53 -7.37 -10.62
C PRO A 446 -32.93 -6.33 -11.58
N ASP A 447 -31.76 -5.77 -11.24
CA ASP A 447 -31.11 -4.69 -11.94
C ASP A 447 -30.11 -5.22 -12.96
N ALA A 448 -30.08 -4.59 -14.14
CA ALA A 448 -29.10 -4.92 -15.18
C ALA A 448 -27.75 -4.26 -14.90
N THR A 449 -26.66 -4.99 -15.14
CA THR A 449 -25.30 -4.45 -15.09
C THR A 449 -25.03 -3.62 -16.35
N VAL A 450 -25.02 -2.31 -16.20
CA VAL A 450 -24.85 -1.33 -17.29
C VAL A 450 -23.78 -0.30 -16.94
N PRO A 451 -23.17 0.37 -17.92
CA PRO A 451 -22.30 1.51 -17.64
C PRO A 451 -23.08 2.60 -16.89
N VAL A 452 -22.58 3.01 -15.71
CA VAL A 452 -23.23 4.00 -14.83
C VAL A 452 -22.60 5.36 -15.00
N PHE A 453 -21.26 5.43 -14.93
CA PHE A 453 -20.55 6.69 -15.13
C PHE A 453 -19.13 6.49 -15.61
N ARG A 454 -18.58 7.56 -16.15
CA ARG A 454 -17.17 7.71 -16.46
C ARG A 454 -16.65 8.96 -15.78
N THR A 455 -15.41 8.91 -15.27
CA THR A 455 -14.70 10.09 -14.76
C THR A 455 -13.38 10.30 -15.47
N HIS A 456 -12.95 11.55 -15.48
CA HIS A 456 -11.65 11.97 -15.97
C HIS A 456 -11.06 12.95 -14.95
N THR A 457 -9.91 12.63 -14.39
CA THR A 457 -9.20 13.44 -13.38
C THR A 457 -7.82 13.79 -13.90
N ARG A 458 -7.52 15.07 -14.01
CA ARG A 458 -6.19 15.60 -14.31
C ARG A 458 -5.64 16.28 -13.09
N GLN A 459 -4.44 15.91 -12.69
CA GLN A 459 -3.77 16.52 -11.55
C GLN A 459 -2.43 17.07 -12.00
N ALA A 460 -2.11 18.29 -11.58
CA ALA A 460 -0.81 18.91 -11.76
C ALA A 460 -0.34 19.45 -10.41
N GLY A 461 0.89 19.16 -10.05
CA GLY A 461 1.51 19.63 -8.81
C GLY A 461 2.91 20.18 -9.04
N VAL A 462 3.25 21.24 -8.33
CA VAL A 462 4.62 21.74 -8.25
C VAL A 462 5.05 21.75 -6.79
N PHE A 463 6.29 21.36 -6.53
CA PHE A 463 6.78 21.24 -5.15
C PHE A 463 8.24 21.65 -5.02
N ALA A 464 8.57 22.08 -3.82
CA ALA A 464 9.95 22.32 -3.39
C ALA A 464 10.13 21.76 -1.98
N GLU A 465 11.30 21.21 -1.71
CA GLU A 465 11.71 20.78 -0.39
C GLU A 465 13.16 21.19 -0.18
N ASP A 466 13.46 21.80 0.96
CA ASP A 466 14.77 22.35 1.28
C ASP A 466 15.25 21.85 2.64
N ARG A 467 16.55 21.56 2.73
CA ARG A 467 17.26 21.35 3.98
C ARG A 467 18.46 22.28 4.03
N ILE A 468 18.51 23.11 5.06
CA ILE A 468 19.66 23.95 5.39
C ILE A 468 20.24 23.56 6.76
N GLU A 469 21.56 23.39 6.84
CA GLU A 469 22.28 23.16 8.08
C GLU A 469 22.52 24.52 8.78
N LEU A 470 21.69 24.87 9.76
CA LEU A 470 21.84 26.11 10.53
C LEU A 470 23.09 26.10 11.40
N SER A 471 23.49 24.92 11.87
CA SER A 471 24.75 24.65 12.57
C SER A 471 25.15 23.19 12.33
N ASP A 472 26.32 22.77 12.80
CA ASP A 472 26.82 21.40 12.74
C ASP A 472 25.88 20.36 13.41
N ARG A 473 24.92 20.81 14.21
CA ARG A 473 23.96 19.97 14.95
C ARG A 473 22.50 20.29 14.67
N LEU A 474 22.21 21.38 13.98
CA LEU A 474 20.83 21.81 13.75
C LEU A 474 20.55 21.97 12.26
N SER A 475 19.62 21.21 11.77
CA SER A 475 19.09 21.32 10.40
C SER A 475 17.65 21.82 10.42
N TRP A 476 17.31 22.71 9.49
CA TRP A 476 15.95 23.12 9.18
C TRP A 476 15.51 22.49 7.87
N ILE A 477 14.38 21.81 7.90
CA ILE A 477 13.73 21.21 6.75
C ILE A 477 12.41 21.92 6.51
N SER A 478 12.19 22.36 5.28
CA SER A 478 10.93 23.00 4.87
C SER A 478 10.45 22.43 3.54
N GLY A 479 9.16 22.46 3.30
CA GLY A 479 8.57 21.99 2.07
C GLY A 479 7.29 22.74 1.74
N LEU A 480 7.06 22.93 0.45
CA LEU A 480 5.87 23.58 -0.11
C LEU A 480 5.43 22.82 -1.35
N ARG A 481 4.14 22.62 -1.48
CA ARG A 481 3.53 22.03 -2.69
C ARG A 481 2.22 22.75 -3.00
N TYR A 482 2.01 23.01 -4.27
CA TYR A 482 0.73 23.48 -4.82
C TYR A 482 0.20 22.43 -5.79
N ASP A 483 -1.05 22.03 -5.61
CA ASP A 483 -1.77 21.09 -6.45
C ASP A 483 -2.99 21.75 -7.09
N TYR A 484 -3.22 21.41 -8.36
CA TYR A 484 -4.40 21.74 -9.14
C TYR A 484 -4.99 20.45 -9.69
N ILE A 485 -6.29 20.24 -9.45
CA ILE A 485 -7.03 19.05 -9.86
C ILE A 485 -8.24 19.49 -10.67
N ASP A 486 -8.33 19.01 -11.90
CA ASP A 486 -9.48 19.17 -12.78
C ASP A 486 -10.21 17.82 -12.89
N TYR A 487 -11.46 17.80 -12.49
CA TYR A 487 -12.30 16.61 -12.42
C TYR A 487 -13.53 16.79 -13.29
N GLN A 488 -13.84 15.78 -14.09
CA GLN A 488 -15.06 15.66 -14.88
C GLN A 488 -15.73 14.31 -14.65
N ARG A 489 -17.06 14.31 -14.53
CA ARG A 489 -17.88 13.09 -14.47
C ARG A 489 -19.02 13.20 -15.48
N ASP A 490 -19.15 12.14 -16.29
CA ASP A 490 -20.29 11.89 -17.17
C ASP A 490 -21.06 10.68 -16.59
N THR A 491 -22.29 10.90 -16.12
CA THR A 491 -23.21 9.84 -15.69
C THR A 491 -24.09 9.48 -16.87
N PHE A 492 -24.16 8.20 -17.21
CA PHE A 492 -24.96 7.69 -18.31
C PHE A 492 -26.44 7.62 -17.92
N ALA A 493 -27.32 7.62 -18.92
CA ALA A 493 -28.73 7.41 -18.68
C ALA A 493 -28.97 5.95 -18.25
N THR A 494 -29.79 5.75 -17.22
CA THR A 494 -30.32 4.44 -16.79
C THR A 494 -31.84 4.47 -16.90
N PRO A 495 -32.56 3.33 -16.80
CA PRO A 495 -34.01 3.33 -16.78
C PRO A 495 -34.61 4.24 -15.70
N SER A 496 -33.90 4.44 -14.59
CA SER A 496 -34.37 5.21 -13.43
C SER A 496 -33.79 6.65 -13.38
N SER A 497 -32.81 7.03 -14.24
CA SER A 497 -32.12 8.30 -14.11
C SER A 497 -31.65 8.85 -15.48
N PRO A 498 -31.86 10.14 -15.80
CA PRO A 498 -31.35 10.73 -17.02
C PRO A 498 -29.82 10.89 -16.97
N ALA A 499 -29.19 10.98 -18.15
CA ALA A 499 -27.78 11.32 -18.26
C ALA A 499 -27.50 12.70 -17.68
N SER A 500 -26.34 12.84 -17.05
CA SER A 500 -25.89 14.12 -16.50
C SER A 500 -24.37 14.22 -16.55
N SER A 501 -23.86 15.46 -16.57
CA SER A 501 -22.42 15.72 -16.52
C SER A 501 -22.13 16.87 -15.57
N PHE A 502 -20.99 16.85 -14.92
CA PHE A 502 -20.48 17.97 -14.17
C PHE A 502 -18.96 17.98 -14.15
N SER A 503 -18.39 19.14 -13.87
CA SER A 503 -16.95 19.31 -13.63
C SER A 503 -16.71 20.04 -12.33
N LYS A 504 -15.56 19.82 -11.73
CA LYS A 504 -15.10 20.46 -10.50
C LYS A 504 -13.60 20.64 -10.53
N THR A 505 -13.14 21.81 -10.12
CA THR A 505 -11.71 22.05 -9.91
C THR A 505 -11.41 22.17 -8.42
N PHE A 506 -10.28 21.63 -8.00
CA PHE A 506 -9.73 21.83 -6.68
C PHE A 506 -8.32 22.41 -6.81
N ALA A 507 -7.97 23.30 -5.90
CA ALA A 507 -6.62 23.82 -5.78
C ALA A 507 -6.28 23.96 -4.31
N HIS A 508 -5.09 23.54 -3.92
CA HIS A 508 -4.65 23.68 -2.55
C HIS A 508 -3.14 23.79 -2.44
N THR A 509 -2.71 24.36 -1.31
CA THR A 509 -1.30 24.47 -0.95
C THR A 509 -1.07 23.70 0.35
N SER A 510 -0.12 22.79 0.32
CA SER A 510 0.36 22.08 1.49
C SER A 510 1.79 22.51 1.81
N TRP A 511 2.12 22.60 3.11
CA TRP A 511 3.46 22.98 3.53
C TRP A 511 3.86 22.25 4.80
N ARG A 512 5.18 22.13 5.01
CA ARG A 512 5.76 21.61 6.23
C ARG A 512 6.97 22.42 6.65
N THR A 513 7.25 22.43 7.94
CA THR A 513 8.48 22.95 8.51
C THR A 513 8.89 22.08 9.69
N GLY A 514 10.18 21.80 9.82
CA GLY A 514 10.69 20.98 10.91
C GLY A 514 12.14 21.26 11.21
N LEU A 515 12.52 21.01 12.44
CA LEU A 515 13.90 21.10 12.92
C LEU A 515 14.36 19.72 13.35
N VAL A 516 15.61 19.39 13.02
CA VAL A 516 16.32 18.20 13.52
C VAL A 516 17.56 18.68 14.26
N PHE A 517 17.66 18.31 15.54
CA PHE A 517 18.81 18.60 16.38
C PHE A 517 19.57 17.31 16.69
N SER A 518 20.76 17.18 16.14
CA SER A 518 21.66 16.04 16.36
C SER A 518 22.43 16.25 17.67
N LEU A 519 22.01 15.55 18.73
CA LEU A 519 22.75 15.53 20.00
C LEU A 519 24.12 14.89 19.84
N THR A 520 24.15 13.78 19.10
CA THR A 520 25.32 13.05 18.63
C THR A 520 25.05 12.56 17.19
N PRO A 521 26.04 12.00 16.46
CA PRO A 521 25.79 11.40 15.14
C PRO A 521 24.70 10.29 15.13
N ASP A 522 24.46 9.66 16.26
CA ASP A 522 23.53 8.54 16.43
C ASP A 522 22.25 8.92 17.16
N ILE A 523 22.09 10.17 17.61
CA ILE A 523 20.93 10.62 18.41
C ILE A 523 20.38 11.92 17.85
N SER A 524 19.10 11.93 17.47
CA SER A 524 18.41 13.14 17.03
C SER A 524 17.11 13.40 17.79
N LEU A 525 16.85 14.68 18.04
CA LEU A 525 15.56 15.22 18.43
C LEU A 525 14.95 15.93 17.23
N TYR A 526 13.66 15.83 17.05
CA TYR A 526 12.99 16.59 16.01
C TYR A 526 11.66 17.16 16.47
N GLY A 527 11.23 18.21 15.78
CA GLY A 527 9.90 18.77 15.87
C GLY A 527 9.46 19.24 14.50
N GLN A 528 8.21 18.99 14.13
CA GLN A 528 7.65 19.46 12.87
C GLN A 528 6.21 19.93 13.01
N TYR A 529 5.84 20.82 12.10
CA TYR A 529 4.47 21.14 11.76
C TYR A 529 4.25 20.85 10.29
N THR A 530 3.14 20.18 9.95
CA THR A 530 2.81 19.84 8.56
C THR A 530 1.32 19.99 8.33
N THR A 531 0.96 20.43 7.13
CA THR A 531 -0.42 20.52 6.66
C THR A 531 -0.68 19.47 5.60
N GLY A 532 -1.94 19.11 5.40
CA GLY A 532 -2.36 18.19 4.35
C GLY A 532 -3.83 18.37 4.02
N THR A 533 -4.25 17.66 2.98
CA THR A 533 -5.62 17.64 2.49
C THR A 533 -6.02 16.21 2.19
N ASP A 534 -7.30 15.90 2.42
CA ASP A 534 -7.94 14.65 1.98
C ASP A 534 -9.10 14.96 1.04
N GLY A 535 -9.46 14.02 0.19
CA GLY A 535 -10.67 14.08 -0.63
C GLY A 535 -11.94 14.12 0.23
N VAL A 536 -13.02 14.60 -0.36
CA VAL A 536 -14.39 14.48 0.19
C VAL A 536 -15.03 13.14 -0.22
N GLY A 537 -14.33 12.05 -0.02
CA GLY A 537 -14.47 10.76 -0.65
C GLY A 537 -13.41 10.56 -1.73
N SER A 538 -13.42 9.40 -2.39
CA SER A 538 -12.47 9.17 -3.49
C SER A 538 -12.70 10.15 -4.64
N LEU A 539 -11.66 10.87 -5.04
CA LEU A 539 -11.76 11.82 -6.16
C LEU A 539 -12.09 11.15 -7.49
N ILE A 540 -11.66 9.90 -7.70
CA ILE A 540 -11.95 9.20 -8.98
C ILE A 540 -13.41 8.76 -9.10
N THR A 541 -14.17 8.73 -8.01
CA THR A 541 -15.60 8.36 -7.98
C THR A 541 -16.50 9.47 -7.45
N LEU A 542 -16.00 10.71 -7.34
CA LEU A 542 -16.70 11.85 -6.75
C LEU A 542 -18.12 12.00 -7.35
N SER A 543 -19.11 12.06 -6.48
CA SER A 543 -20.52 12.24 -6.87
C SER A 543 -20.87 13.71 -7.12
N LYS A 544 -21.98 13.96 -7.84
CA LYS A 544 -22.49 15.32 -8.07
C LYS A 544 -22.85 16.02 -6.75
N SER A 545 -23.42 15.31 -5.79
CA SER A 545 -23.72 15.88 -4.46
C SER A 545 -22.47 16.28 -3.71
N SER A 546 -21.43 15.44 -3.75
CA SER A 546 -20.13 15.76 -3.11
C SER A 546 -19.34 16.84 -3.83
N SER A 547 -19.65 17.13 -5.10
CA SER A 547 -18.96 18.18 -5.87
C SER A 547 -19.24 19.61 -5.34
N ALA A 548 -20.29 19.79 -4.53
CA ALA A 548 -20.56 21.07 -3.86
C ALA A 548 -19.50 21.44 -2.82
N PHE A 549 -18.74 20.46 -2.33
CA PHE A 549 -17.80 20.60 -1.22
C PHE A 549 -16.35 20.75 -1.71
N ASN A 550 -15.46 21.19 -0.82
CA ASN A 550 -14.02 21.29 -1.06
C ASN A 550 -13.27 20.14 -0.39
N LEU A 551 -11.95 20.05 -0.60
CA LEU A 551 -11.11 19.09 0.12
C LEU A 551 -11.19 19.31 1.62
N SER A 552 -11.19 18.23 2.40
CA SER A 552 -10.95 18.31 3.83
C SER A 552 -9.50 18.74 4.07
N THR A 553 -9.25 19.49 5.14
CA THR A 553 -7.91 19.98 5.49
C THR A 553 -7.47 19.40 6.81
N GLY A 554 -6.16 19.24 6.99
CA GLY A 554 -5.61 18.78 8.25
C GLY A 554 -4.26 19.40 8.56
N ASP A 555 -3.93 19.42 9.82
CA ASP A 555 -2.63 19.83 10.31
C ASP A 555 -2.15 18.92 11.45
N GLN A 556 -0.84 18.82 11.57
CA GLN A 556 -0.19 18.00 12.59
C GLN A 556 0.98 18.75 13.22
N TRP A 557 1.05 18.65 14.55
CA TRP A 557 2.27 18.83 15.32
C TRP A 557 2.85 17.47 15.66
N GLU A 558 4.15 17.30 15.47
CA GLU A 558 4.87 16.09 15.87
C GLU A 558 6.21 16.47 16.47
N ALA A 559 6.58 15.81 17.58
CA ALA A 559 7.91 15.87 18.16
C ALA A 559 8.39 14.46 18.49
N GLY A 560 9.68 14.21 18.36
CA GLY A 560 10.18 12.88 18.62
C GLY A 560 11.69 12.83 18.90
N PHE A 561 12.08 11.62 19.29
CA PHE A 561 13.44 11.22 19.60
C PHE A 561 13.81 9.99 18.79
N LYS A 562 15.01 9.95 18.25
CA LYS A 562 15.56 8.82 17.49
C LYS A 562 16.97 8.53 17.93
N GLN A 563 17.28 7.25 18.15
CA GLN A 563 18.59 6.81 18.55
C GLN A 563 18.99 5.51 17.85
N ALA A 564 20.14 5.51 17.19
CA ALA A 564 20.89 4.33 16.83
C ALA A 564 22.05 4.17 17.84
N PHE A 565 22.42 2.95 18.21
CA PHE A 565 23.48 2.72 19.18
C PHE A 565 24.24 1.41 18.96
N ALA A 566 25.33 1.26 19.70
CA ALA A 566 26.16 0.05 19.69
C ALA A 566 26.66 -0.35 18.29
N GLY A 567 27.03 0.62 17.45
CA GLY A 567 27.52 0.38 16.10
C GLY A 567 26.47 -0.29 15.19
N GLY A 568 25.20 0.14 15.27
CA GLY A 568 24.09 -0.37 14.49
C GLY A 568 23.42 -1.63 15.06
N ARG A 569 23.77 -2.06 16.27
CA ARG A 569 23.15 -3.22 16.92
C ARG A 569 21.79 -2.91 17.53
N GLY A 570 21.44 -1.64 17.68
CA GLY A 570 20.13 -1.23 18.19
C GLY A 570 19.71 0.11 17.65
N ALA A 571 18.39 0.28 17.53
CA ALA A 571 17.79 1.55 17.20
C ALA A 571 16.39 1.62 17.80
N TRP A 572 15.95 2.82 18.18
CA TRP A 572 14.59 3.05 18.60
C TRP A 572 14.13 4.48 18.31
N THR A 573 12.83 4.64 18.18
CA THR A 573 12.18 5.93 17.97
C THR A 573 11.03 6.10 18.94
N LEU A 574 10.78 7.34 19.35
CA LEU A 574 9.62 7.75 20.12
C LEU A 574 9.05 9.02 19.50
N ALA A 575 7.76 9.01 19.20
CA ALA A 575 7.07 10.15 18.61
C ALA A 575 5.79 10.49 19.41
N PHE A 576 5.55 11.78 19.59
CA PHE A 576 4.32 12.36 20.10
C PHE A 576 3.68 13.17 19.00
N TYR A 577 2.37 13.02 18.78
CA TYR A 577 1.68 13.73 17.72
C TYR A 577 0.30 14.21 18.14
N GLN A 578 -0.18 15.23 17.43
CA GLN A 578 -1.56 15.67 17.42
C GLN A 578 -1.94 16.08 16.00
N ILE A 579 -2.99 15.45 15.47
CA ILE A 579 -3.57 15.73 14.16
C ILE A 579 -4.98 16.26 14.35
N VAL A 580 -5.36 17.25 13.54
CA VAL A 580 -6.73 17.77 13.46
C VAL A 580 -7.14 17.79 12.01
N LYS A 581 -8.20 17.05 11.66
CA LYS A 581 -8.86 17.09 10.35
C LYS A 581 -10.13 17.93 10.46
N ARG A 582 -10.33 18.87 9.53
CA ARG A 582 -11.45 19.80 9.45
C ARG A 582 -12.17 19.67 8.13
N ASN A 583 -13.36 20.26 8.06
CA ASN A 583 -14.18 20.25 6.85
C ASN A 583 -14.60 18.83 6.44
N LEU A 584 -14.89 17.97 7.42
CA LEU A 584 -15.57 16.70 7.13
C LEU A 584 -17.02 16.98 6.74
N LEU A 585 -17.56 16.14 5.89
CA LEU A 585 -18.99 16.15 5.60
C LEU A 585 -19.75 15.69 6.84
N SER A 586 -20.78 16.42 7.20
CA SER A 586 -21.62 16.18 8.39
C SER A 586 -23.07 16.54 8.04
N VAL A 587 -24.02 15.96 8.75
CA VAL A 587 -25.43 16.32 8.60
C VAL A 587 -25.69 17.67 9.30
N ASP A 588 -26.49 18.54 8.65
CA ASP A 588 -26.89 19.82 9.23
C ASP A 588 -27.78 19.58 10.47
N PRO A 589 -27.39 20.10 11.65
CA PRO A 589 -28.19 19.95 12.86
C PRO A 589 -29.61 20.53 12.78
N GLN A 590 -29.79 21.54 11.93
CA GLN A 590 -31.09 22.23 11.77
C GLN A 590 -31.92 21.67 10.62
N ASN A 591 -31.25 21.06 9.63
CA ASN A 591 -31.89 20.49 8.43
C ASN A 591 -31.32 19.07 8.16
N PRO A 592 -31.81 18.02 8.83
CA PRO A 592 -31.21 16.67 8.76
C PRO A 592 -31.16 16.05 7.36
N GLY A 593 -31.88 16.59 6.38
CA GLY A 593 -31.79 16.20 4.97
C GLY A 593 -30.67 16.85 4.18
N GLN A 594 -29.87 17.77 4.82
CA GLN A 594 -28.79 18.46 4.17
C GLN A 594 -27.43 18.04 4.72
N THR A 595 -26.45 17.91 3.83
CA THR A 595 -25.04 17.70 4.18
C THR A 595 -24.34 19.06 4.17
N ILE A 596 -23.56 19.33 5.20
CA ILE A 596 -22.71 20.51 5.34
C ILE A 596 -21.26 20.11 5.57
N GLN A 597 -20.32 21.02 5.32
CA GLN A 597 -18.89 20.73 5.43
C GLN A 597 -18.27 21.50 6.62
N VAL A 598 -18.60 21.08 7.83
CA VAL A 598 -18.16 21.71 9.09
C VAL A 598 -17.54 20.72 10.06
N GLY A 599 -17.63 19.42 9.78
CA GLY A 599 -17.18 18.38 10.68
C GLY A 599 -15.70 18.45 11.03
N LYS A 600 -15.35 17.97 12.22
CA LYS A 600 -14.00 17.97 12.76
C LYS A 600 -13.69 16.69 13.50
N GLN A 601 -12.50 16.16 13.24
CA GLN A 601 -11.95 14.97 13.91
C GLN A 601 -10.55 15.27 14.38
N SER A 602 -10.20 14.83 15.58
CA SER A 602 -8.84 14.93 16.10
C SER A 602 -8.29 13.58 16.54
N SER A 603 -6.98 13.45 16.48
CA SER A 603 -6.23 12.30 16.99
C SER A 603 -4.95 12.79 17.63
N ARG A 604 -4.62 12.25 18.81
CA ARG A 604 -3.33 12.48 19.48
C ARG A 604 -2.81 11.15 20.02
N GLY A 605 -1.50 10.99 20.03
CA GLY A 605 -0.94 9.73 20.48
C GLY A 605 0.55 9.75 20.68
N VAL A 606 1.03 8.59 21.10
CA VAL A 606 2.43 8.25 21.32
C VAL A 606 2.73 6.97 20.57
N GLU A 607 3.83 6.94 19.83
CA GLU A 607 4.31 5.80 19.07
C GLU A 607 5.76 5.51 19.44
N TRP A 608 6.05 4.25 19.68
CA TRP A 608 7.39 3.76 19.93
C TRP A 608 7.73 2.61 18.98
N THR A 609 8.94 2.60 18.43
CA THR A 609 9.49 1.46 17.67
C THR A 609 10.90 1.18 18.15
N GLY A 610 11.29 -0.08 18.19
CA GLY A 610 12.63 -0.50 18.56
C GLY A 610 13.05 -1.79 17.87
N ALA A 611 14.33 -1.84 17.46
CA ALA A 611 14.98 -3.01 16.91
C ALA A 611 16.32 -3.22 17.60
N PHE A 612 16.57 -4.42 18.13
CA PHE A 612 17.73 -4.69 18.97
C PHE A 612 18.35 -6.03 18.62
N ARG A 613 19.69 -6.09 18.54
CA ARG A 613 20.50 -7.31 18.43
C ARG A 613 21.27 -7.49 19.73
N LEU A 614 20.80 -8.44 20.56
CA LEU A 614 21.28 -8.62 21.94
C LEU A 614 22.53 -9.47 22.04
N GLY A 615 23.07 -10.03 20.95
CA GLY A 615 24.13 -11.02 20.95
C GLY A 615 23.59 -12.45 21.03
N HIS A 616 24.49 -13.45 20.99
CA HIS A 616 24.15 -14.88 21.00
C HIS A 616 23.08 -15.27 19.96
N GLY A 617 23.00 -14.55 18.84
CA GLY A 617 22.05 -14.77 17.76
C GLY A 617 20.62 -14.28 18.05
N ILE A 618 20.38 -13.54 19.16
CA ILE A 618 19.05 -13.03 19.53
C ILE A 618 18.86 -11.63 18.93
N SER A 619 17.72 -11.41 18.27
CA SER A 619 17.23 -10.10 17.86
C SER A 619 15.77 -9.91 18.25
N ILE A 620 15.41 -8.66 18.56
CA ILE A 620 14.07 -8.25 18.95
C ILE A 620 13.66 -7.07 18.07
N ASP A 621 12.47 -7.17 17.49
CA ASP A 621 11.75 -6.03 16.91
C ASP A 621 10.46 -5.84 17.70
N ALA A 622 10.21 -4.62 18.17
CA ALA A 622 9.02 -4.32 18.95
C ALA A 622 8.50 -2.91 18.62
N ASN A 623 7.20 -2.75 18.68
CA ASN A 623 6.59 -1.44 18.61
C ASN A 623 5.29 -1.39 19.43
N ALA A 624 4.89 -0.16 19.77
CA ALA A 624 3.63 0.10 20.43
C ALA A 624 3.11 1.49 20.02
N ALA A 625 1.81 1.62 19.89
CA ALA A 625 1.13 2.87 19.68
C ALA A 625 -0.08 2.99 20.61
N PHE A 626 -0.23 4.16 21.20
CA PHE A 626 -1.37 4.55 22.03
C PHE A 626 -1.96 5.83 21.43
N LEU A 627 -3.23 5.81 21.08
CA LEU A 627 -3.89 6.95 20.48
C LEU A 627 -5.25 7.21 21.10
N ARG A 628 -5.68 8.47 20.98
CA ARG A 628 -7.04 8.90 21.29
C ARG A 628 -7.56 9.68 20.10
N ALA A 629 -8.34 9.01 19.25
CA ALA A 629 -9.07 9.62 18.15
C ALA A 629 -10.52 9.86 18.56
N ARG A 630 -11.12 10.96 18.09
CA ARG A 630 -12.52 11.28 18.32
C ARG A 630 -13.07 12.22 17.25
N TYR A 631 -14.35 12.17 17.03
CA TYR A 631 -15.08 13.24 16.39
C TYR A 631 -15.17 14.41 17.37
N ASP A 632 -14.69 15.58 16.99
CA ASP A 632 -14.86 16.82 17.78
C ASP A 632 -16.17 17.51 17.42
N ASP A 633 -16.56 17.45 16.12
CA ASP A 633 -17.81 17.94 15.57
C ASP A 633 -18.20 17.07 14.39
N PHE A 634 -19.26 16.30 14.52
CA PHE A 634 -19.77 15.40 13.48
C PHE A 634 -21.20 14.99 13.81
N ASN A 635 -22.09 15.17 12.87
CA ASN A 635 -23.47 14.71 12.97
C ASN A 635 -23.76 13.70 11.86
N GLU A 636 -24.60 12.74 12.19
CA GLU A 636 -25.04 11.66 11.32
C GLU A 636 -26.57 11.68 11.23
N SER A 637 -27.13 11.27 10.10
CA SER A 637 -28.58 11.08 9.97
C SER A 637 -28.98 9.70 10.50
N VAL A 638 -29.83 9.68 11.51
CA VAL A 638 -30.42 8.46 12.09
C VAL A 638 -31.93 8.64 12.08
N ASP A 639 -32.63 7.79 11.36
CA ASP A 639 -34.09 7.84 11.20
C ASP A 639 -34.61 9.23 10.79
N GLY A 640 -33.86 9.90 9.92
CA GLY A 640 -34.18 11.25 9.43
C GLY A 640 -33.89 12.39 10.43
N ALA A 641 -33.32 12.09 11.60
CA ALA A 641 -32.89 13.08 12.57
C ALA A 641 -31.36 13.28 12.53
N SER A 642 -30.89 14.50 12.79
CA SER A 642 -29.47 14.77 12.96
C SER A 642 -29.02 14.41 14.38
N VAL A 643 -28.11 13.47 14.51
CA VAL A 643 -27.59 12.98 15.80
C VAL A 643 -26.09 13.28 15.91
N SER A 644 -25.71 13.99 16.97
CA SER A 644 -24.30 14.32 17.22
C SER A 644 -23.49 13.08 17.65
N ARG A 645 -22.32 12.94 17.02
CA ARG A 645 -21.29 11.94 17.36
C ARG A 645 -20.08 12.59 18.06
N ALA A 646 -20.19 13.83 18.51
CA ALA A 646 -19.11 14.52 19.21
C ALA A 646 -18.61 13.72 20.43
N GLY A 647 -17.31 13.59 20.57
CA GLY A 647 -16.64 12.81 21.62
C GLY A 647 -16.52 11.31 21.33
N LYS A 648 -17.22 10.77 20.31
CA LYS A 648 -17.17 9.36 19.93
C LYS A 648 -15.89 9.01 19.16
N VAL A 649 -15.45 7.76 19.29
CA VAL A 649 -14.29 7.21 18.57
C VAL A 649 -14.73 6.84 17.16
N PRO A 650 -13.95 7.14 16.11
CA PRO A 650 -14.24 6.69 14.74
C PRO A 650 -14.26 5.16 14.65
N ILE A 651 -15.10 4.64 13.73
CA ILE A 651 -15.31 3.20 13.57
C ILE A 651 -14.03 2.47 13.18
N ASN A 652 -13.87 1.23 13.66
CA ASN A 652 -12.73 0.34 13.38
C ASN A 652 -11.36 0.95 13.74
N ILE A 653 -11.29 1.94 14.63
CA ILE A 653 -10.03 2.53 15.08
C ILE A 653 -9.65 1.97 16.45
N PRO A 654 -8.63 1.09 16.53
CA PRO A 654 -8.13 0.63 17.82
C PRO A 654 -7.34 1.73 18.52
N GLN A 655 -7.54 1.89 19.83
CA GLN A 655 -6.84 2.90 20.61
C GLN A 655 -5.40 2.49 20.97
N GLN A 656 -5.07 1.21 20.81
CA GLN A 656 -3.78 0.64 21.16
C GLN A 656 -3.41 -0.44 20.16
N THR A 657 -2.17 -0.45 19.74
CA THR A 657 -1.57 -1.58 19.01
C THR A 657 -0.18 -1.84 19.55
N ALA A 658 0.23 -3.10 19.54
CA ALA A 658 1.60 -3.47 19.90
C ALA A 658 2.02 -4.73 19.13
N ASN A 659 3.27 -4.75 18.70
CA ASN A 659 3.89 -5.90 18.07
C ASN A 659 5.21 -6.19 18.76
N LEU A 660 5.53 -7.47 18.92
CA LEU A 660 6.81 -7.96 19.38
C LEU A 660 7.18 -9.15 18.51
N TRP A 661 8.42 -9.17 18.02
CA TRP A 661 9.00 -10.31 17.35
C TRP A 661 10.39 -10.60 17.90
N LEU A 662 10.61 -11.82 18.33
CA LEU A 662 11.88 -12.32 18.81
C LEU A 662 12.41 -13.34 17.80
N ASP A 663 13.63 -13.15 17.31
CA ASP A 663 14.37 -14.12 16.50
C ASP A 663 15.57 -14.63 17.26
N TRP A 664 15.85 -15.92 17.15
CA TRP A 664 16.99 -16.58 17.76
C TRP A 664 17.69 -17.52 16.78
N ALA A 665 18.87 -17.15 16.33
CA ALA A 665 19.80 -18.01 15.60
C ALA A 665 20.57 -18.87 16.62
N PHE A 666 20.00 -20.01 17.04
CA PHE A 666 20.48 -20.80 18.16
C PHE A 666 21.57 -21.81 17.80
N ALA A 667 21.72 -22.14 16.52
CA ALA A 667 22.76 -23.00 15.99
C ALA A 667 23.12 -22.62 14.56
N PRO A 668 24.30 -23.03 14.02
CA PRO A 668 24.64 -22.76 12.63
C PRO A 668 23.57 -23.26 11.66
N GLY A 669 23.00 -22.33 10.90
CA GLY A 669 21.94 -22.61 9.93
C GLY A 669 20.53 -22.72 10.53
N TRP A 670 20.34 -22.73 11.85
CA TRP A 670 19.04 -22.83 12.52
C TRP A 670 18.60 -21.50 13.11
N ARG A 671 17.37 -21.14 12.87
CA ARG A 671 16.73 -19.96 13.44
C ARG A 671 15.32 -20.29 13.89
N ALA A 672 14.87 -19.72 15.00
CA ALA A 672 13.50 -19.76 15.48
C ALA A 672 13.00 -18.34 15.71
N GLY A 673 11.73 -18.08 15.41
CA GLY A 673 11.06 -16.82 15.65
C GLY A 673 9.77 -17.00 16.44
N ALA A 674 9.43 -16.03 17.27
CA ALA A 674 8.16 -15.95 17.97
C ALA A 674 7.63 -14.51 17.93
N GLY A 675 6.35 -14.36 17.62
CA GLY A 675 5.69 -13.08 17.48
C GLY A 675 4.45 -12.94 18.34
N LEU A 676 4.18 -11.70 18.75
CA LEU A 676 2.95 -11.29 19.41
C LEU A 676 2.42 -10.05 18.71
N ARG A 677 1.14 -10.05 18.36
CA ARG A 677 0.42 -8.87 17.84
C ARG A 677 -0.80 -8.62 18.72
N TYR A 678 -0.84 -7.44 19.34
CA TYR A 678 -1.96 -6.96 20.13
C TYR A 678 -2.68 -5.85 19.42
N VAL A 679 -4.00 -5.95 19.31
CA VAL A 679 -4.91 -4.90 18.82
C VAL A 679 -5.91 -4.61 19.92
N GLY A 680 -5.97 -3.36 20.32
CA GLY A 680 -6.85 -2.88 21.39
C GLY A 680 -8.30 -2.82 20.95
N ARG A 681 -9.15 -2.48 21.89
CA ARG A 681 -10.59 -2.29 21.68
C ARG A 681 -10.85 -1.18 20.65
N SER A 682 -11.85 -1.40 19.79
CA SER A 682 -12.43 -0.42 18.86
C SER A 682 -13.96 -0.48 18.90
N TYR A 683 -14.63 0.20 17.98
CA TYR A 683 -16.08 0.21 17.88
C TYR A 683 -16.53 -0.05 16.44
N GLY A 684 -17.62 -0.77 16.28
CA GLY A 684 -18.19 -1.14 14.99
C GLY A 684 -19.17 -0.11 14.42
N ASP A 685 -19.57 0.88 15.23
CA ASP A 685 -20.54 1.91 14.88
C ASP A 685 -20.07 3.31 15.33
N THR A 686 -20.59 4.36 14.71
CA THR A 686 -20.27 5.77 15.04
C THR A 686 -20.82 6.19 16.40
N ALA A 687 -21.88 5.53 16.89
CA ALA A 687 -22.48 5.76 18.21
C ALA A 687 -21.63 5.16 19.35
N ASN A 688 -20.69 4.28 19.04
CA ASN A 688 -19.89 3.49 19.96
C ASN A 688 -20.74 2.57 20.87
N THR A 689 -21.82 2.02 20.32
CA THR A 689 -22.71 1.08 21.02
C THR A 689 -22.29 -0.38 20.78
N VAL A 690 -21.56 -0.67 19.70
CA VAL A 690 -21.05 -1.98 19.33
C VAL A 690 -19.54 -2.07 19.62
N PRO A 691 -19.12 -2.52 20.81
CA PRO A 691 -17.71 -2.65 21.12
C PRO A 691 -17.11 -3.89 20.46
N LEU A 692 -15.98 -3.71 19.76
CA LEU A 692 -15.15 -4.78 19.24
C LEU A 692 -14.06 -5.11 20.25
N ALA A 693 -14.01 -6.37 20.69
CA ALA A 693 -13.09 -6.81 21.72
C ALA A 693 -11.63 -6.76 21.27
N SER A 694 -10.72 -6.39 22.18
CA SER A 694 -9.29 -6.52 21.94
C SER A 694 -8.87 -7.97 21.73
N TYR A 695 -7.81 -8.16 20.96
CA TYR A 695 -7.25 -9.49 20.74
C TYR A 695 -5.73 -9.50 20.74
N THR A 696 -5.16 -10.67 21.03
CA THR A 696 -3.74 -10.96 20.92
C THR A 696 -3.56 -12.18 20.03
N LEU A 697 -2.72 -12.08 19.01
CA LEU A 697 -2.32 -13.20 18.16
C LEU A 697 -0.89 -13.58 18.51
N LEU A 698 -0.62 -14.87 18.54
CA LEU A 698 0.71 -15.44 18.72
C LEU A 698 1.11 -16.13 17.41
N ASP A 699 2.31 -15.83 16.93
CA ASP A 699 2.89 -16.40 15.71
C ASP A 699 4.23 -17.06 16.05
N ALA A 700 4.66 -18.01 15.22
CA ALA A 700 5.97 -18.62 15.34
C ALA A 700 6.55 -18.95 13.97
N SER A 701 7.87 -18.95 13.86
CA SER A 701 8.58 -19.43 12.69
C SER A 701 9.81 -20.25 13.07
N ALA A 702 10.23 -21.14 12.17
CA ALA A 702 11.50 -21.82 12.28
C ALA A 702 12.10 -21.95 10.87
N SER A 703 13.40 -21.81 10.77
CA SER A 703 14.11 -22.02 9.50
C SER A 703 15.40 -22.79 9.70
N TRP A 704 15.70 -23.63 8.71
CA TRP A 704 16.91 -24.43 8.66
C TRP A 704 17.59 -24.28 7.31
N ARG A 705 18.80 -23.70 7.29
CA ARG A 705 19.67 -23.70 6.13
C ARG A 705 20.31 -25.08 5.99
N ALA A 706 19.63 -25.99 5.29
CA ALA A 706 20.03 -27.39 5.13
C ALA A 706 21.34 -27.53 4.32
N THR A 707 21.54 -26.65 3.34
CA THR A 707 22.79 -26.50 2.59
C THR A 707 23.14 -25.01 2.41
N LYS A 708 24.24 -24.68 1.73
CA LYS A 708 24.56 -23.28 1.39
C LYS A 708 23.47 -22.64 0.53
N ASP A 709 22.73 -23.41 -0.23
CA ASP A 709 21.77 -22.97 -1.23
C ASP A 709 20.30 -23.26 -0.84
N LEU A 710 20.04 -24.24 0.05
CA LEU A 710 18.67 -24.65 0.43
C LEU A 710 18.32 -24.22 1.86
N THR A 711 17.24 -23.47 1.98
CA THR A 711 16.60 -23.13 3.26
C THR A 711 15.20 -23.73 3.32
N LEU A 712 14.91 -24.46 4.38
CA LEU A 712 13.57 -24.92 4.74
C LEU A 712 13.00 -24.01 5.82
N SER A 713 11.76 -23.58 5.68
CA SER A 713 11.10 -22.72 6.66
C SER A 713 9.71 -23.24 7.01
N LEU A 714 9.35 -23.10 8.28
CA LEU A 714 8.03 -23.34 8.86
C LEU A 714 7.53 -22.02 9.43
N TYR A 715 6.29 -21.69 9.23
CA TYR A 715 5.62 -20.55 9.87
C TYR A 715 4.23 -20.96 10.35
N LEU A 716 3.83 -20.39 11.48
CA LEU A 716 2.56 -20.65 12.14
C LEU A 716 1.97 -19.31 12.58
N HIS A 717 0.73 -19.03 12.21
CA HIS A 717 -0.01 -17.83 12.56
C HIS A 717 -1.19 -18.17 13.44
N ASN A 718 -1.55 -17.25 14.36
CA ASN A 718 -2.64 -17.39 15.29
C ASN A 718 -2.59 -18.74 16.06
N LEU A 719 -1.46 -19.05 16.69
CA LEU A 719 -1.19 -20.32 17.38
C LEU A 719 -2.30 -20.71 18.38
N THR A 720 -2.89 -19.71 19.04
CA THR A 720 -3.96 -19.90 20.03
C THR A 720 -5.33 -20.17 19.39
N ASN A 721 -5.42 -20.10 18.06
CA ASN A 721 -6.68 -20.24 17.31
C ASN A 721 -7.76 -19.27 17.81
N ARG A 722 -7.35 -18.02 18.08
CA ARG A 722 -8.26 -16.96 18.55
C ARG A 722 -9.23 -16.59 17.44
N VAL A 723 -10.52 -16.55 17.73
CA VAL A 723 -11.53 -15.88 16.92
C VAL A 723 -11.48 -14.39 17.23
N TYR A 724 -11.34 -13.55 16.21
CA TYR A 724 -11.22 -12.10 16.36
C TYR A 724 -11.88 -11.37 15.20
N VAL A 725 -12.27 -10.13 15.44
CA VAL A 725 -12.90 -9.26 14.45
C VAL A 725 -11.81 -8.36 13.85
N GLU A 726 -11.64 -8.42 12.53
CA GLU A 726 -10.75 -7.49 11.81
C GLU A 726 -11.46 -6.19 11.47
N THR A 727 -12.68 -6.29 10.96
CA THR A 727 -13.46 -5.15 10.48
C THR A 727 -14.93 -5.35 10.82
N SER A 728 -15.60 -4.30 11.22
CA SER A 728 -17.04 -4.25 11.34
C SER A 728 -17.63 -3.45 10.18
N GLN A 729 -18.73 -3.91 9.64
CA GLN A 729 -19.48 -3.31 8.54
C GLN A 729 -20.94 -3.09 8.94
N ASN A 730 -21.72 -2.44 8.09
CA ASN A 730 -23.15 -2.25 8.25
C ASN A 730 -23.55 -1.74 9.65
N SER A 731 -22.88 -0.63 10.07
CA SER A 731 -23.11 0.00 11.39
C SER A 731 -22.97 -0.95 12.58
N GLY A 732 -22.10 -1.96 12.46
CA GLY A 732 -21.83 -2.88 13.55
C GLY A 732 -22.57 -4.20 13.51
N SER A 733 -23.53 -4.39 12.60
CA SER A 733 -24.34 -5.62 12.51
C SER A 733 -23.66 -6.78 11.77
N GLU A 734 -22.53 -6.53 11.12
CA GLU A 734 -21.78 -7.52 10.35
C GLU A 734 -20.28 -7.46 10.68
N TRP A 735 -19.67 -8.61 10.97
CA TRP A 735 -18.27 -8.70 11.35
C TRP A 735 -17.47 -9.56 10.38
N LEU A 736 -16.45 -8.96 9.80
CA LEU A 736 -15.40 -9.68 9.09
C LEU A 736 -14.41 -10.25 10.09
N LEU A 737 -14.33 -11.57 10.15
CA LEU A 737 -13.46 -12.27 11.09
C LEU A 737 -12.09 -12.54 10.46
N GLY A 738 -11.06 -12.47 11.30
CA GLY A 738 -9.71 -12.81 10.88
C GLY A 738 -9.48 -14.31 10.79
N ALA A 739 -8.43 -14.70 10.06
CA ALA A 739 -8.09 -16.09 9.81
C ALA A 739 -7.83 -16.87 11.12
N PRO A 740 -8.35 -18.11 11.24
CA PRO A 740 -8.02 -19.00 12.34
C PRO A 740 -6.56 -19.45 12.26
N ARG A 741 -6.12 -20.31 13.21
CA ARG A 741 -4.77 -20.87 13.18
C ARG A 741 -4.44 -21.46 11.81
N SER A 742 -3.30 -21.02 11.27
CA SER A 742 -2.78 -21.48 9.99
C SER A 742 -1.27 -21.66 10.08
N GLY A 743 -0.70 -22.32 9.10
CA GLY A 743 0.74 -22.49 9.00
C GLY A 743 1.13 -23.06 7.64
N GLY A 744 2.41 -23.00 7.33
CA GLY A 744 2.94 -23.51 6.09
C GLY A 744 4.42 -23.84 6.18
N VAL A 745 4.87 -24.62 5.23
CA VAL A 745 6.27 -24.97 5.02
C VAL A 745 6.71 -24.48 3.66
N THR A 746 7.93 -23.96 3.57
CA THR A 746 8.55 -23.56 2.31
C THR A 746 9.95 -24.11 2.19
N ALA A 747 10.33 -24.43 0.95
CA ALA A 747 11.70 -24.71 0.55
C ALA A 747 12.15 -23.60 -0.40
N THR A 748 13.21 -22.88 -0.04
CA THR A 748 13.80 -21.82 -0.84
C THR A 748 15.19 -22.25 -1.29
N LEU A 749 15.40 -22.34 -2.59
CA LEU A 749 16.68 -22.64 -3.23
C LEU A 749 17.25 -21.33 -3.79
N LYS A 750 18.51 -20.98 -3.42
CA LYS A 750 19.25 -19.83 -3.94
C LYS A 750 20.51 -20.31 -4.67
N PHE A 751 20.75 -19.81 -5.88
CA PHE A 751 21.92 -20.20 -6.70
C PHE A 751 22.33 -19.11 -7.70
#